data_d4dce542a78859a0cc90b90a96d6b6b0
#
_entry.id   d4dce542a78859a0cc90b90a96d6b6b0
#
_cell.length_a   1.000
_cell.length_b   1.000
_cell.length_c   1.000
_cell.angle_alpha   90.00
_cell.angle_beta   90.00
_cell.angle_gamma   90.00
#
_symmetry.space_group_name_H-M   'P 1'
#
loop_
_entity.id
_entity.type
_entity.pdbx_description
1 polymer ?
#
loop_
_entity_poly.entity_id
_entity_poly.type
_entity_poly.pdbx_seq_one_letter_code
_entity_poly.pdbx_strand_id
1 'polypeptide(L)'
;MFTDIFIRRPVLASVVSLLILVLGLRALAVLKVSQYPQTENAVVTITTAYYGANPDTIAGFITQPLEAAIAQAQGIDYMSSTSITGVSTIVATLRLNYDANRALTEINTQIGSVRNQLPPQAQQPVLTVQTGQTTDAMYMGFYSSVLPSNNVTDYLLRVVKPKLDSIQGVQTAEVLGGRQFAMRAWLDSARLAAHGVSASDVFTALGNNNYLATLGTTKGQMVSVDLEAGTDLHTVDDFKQLVVKQKNGSIVRLQDVANVVLGADSYDFNVAFSGKRSVFIGIKVAPDANILDVAKRVKTVFPDLQRQFPTGMTGDIVYDATDFVNTAIREVIKTLVEALVIVTIVIFLFLGSFRAVIVPLIAMPLSLIGTFFVMQALGYSINLLTLLALVLAIGLVVDDAIIVVENVDRHMKHEGKTPFDAALIAARELGGPIVAMTVVLIAVYAPIGFQGGLTGALFTEFAFTLAGAVTVSGVIALTLSPMMCSRFFRAEQESGRFARFVDRQFERVHRGYGRLLHATLDTWPVFVVMGALLLCGTVYLFMTSKSELAPQEDQGVVLSQIIGPPNATIQQMQTYADQVFDASKSLPEYSQMFQLTGSPTINHGIGGVLFKTWDQRDKNATVLQEELQQKWNQIAGARVAAFQFPPLPGSQGLPVQFVISTTEPFQNLNEVSQAVLEQARESGMFFFVDTDLKIDKPEAVLVVDRDKVASLGLSQSDVGQALGSALGGGYVNYFSIAGRSYKVIPQVLQTDRLNPSQVLDYYLRTPDGSVIPASTVAHIKHSVVPESINHFQQLNSATISGVTVPGVSQGQVLDFLRKATAQAAPAGYSADYSGASRQFVQESGGFVITLLLATIIVFLALAAQFESFRDPIVILISVPMALFGALIFINIGLTTLNIYTQVGLVTLMGLVSKHGILIVQFANELQRAGRGKREAVEEAAGVRLRPILMTTAAMVLGVVPLVIASGAGAAGRNAMGLVIFTGMSIGTLFTLFVVPAMYMFLAADHQRHAQAPEAGEAGQAG
;
A
#
# COMPACT_ATOMS: atom_id res chain seq x y z
N MET A 1 -3.06 39.85 -31.21
CA MET A 1 -3.32 38.70 -30.34
C MET A 1 -2.33 38.68 -29.16
N PHE A 2 -2.67 38.03 -28.04
CA PHE A 2 -1.76 37.94 -26.86
C PHE A 2 -0.37 37.38 -27.24
N THR A 3 -0.34 36.37 -28.06
CA THR A 3 0.89 35.72 -28.57
C THR A 3 1.80 36.65 -29.37
N ASP A 4 1.27 37.64 -30.08
CA ASP A 4 2.06 38.59 -30.86
C ASP A 4 3.05 39.41 -30.03
N ILE A 5 2.69 39.66 -28.76
CA ILE A 5 3.51 40.44 -27.82
C ILE A 5 4.84 39.74 -27.55
N PHE A 6 4.83 38.42 -27.40
CA PHE A 6 6.02 37.62 -27.08
C PHE A 6 6.95 37.46 -28.29
N ILE A 7 6.38 37.36 -29.53
CA ILE A 7 7.17 37.29 -30.76
C ILE A 7 7.86 38.65 -31.02
N ARG A 8 7.15 39.74 -30.78
CA ARG A 8 7.67 41.10 -30.96
C ARG A 8 8.62 41.51 -29.86
N ARG A 9 8.49 40.93 -28.63
CA ARG A 9 9.32 41.24 -27.47
C ARG A 9 10.02 39.98 -26.96
N PRO A 10 11.09 39.53 -27.64
CA PRO A 10 11.74 38.23 -27.32
C PRO A 10 12.32 38.17 -25.91
N VAL A 11 12.77 39.33 -25.39
CA VAL A 11 13.26 39.42 -24.00
C VAL A 11 12.15 39.09 -23.00
N LEU A 12 10.89 39.50 -23.23
CA LEU A 12 9.76 39.21 -22.38
C LEU A 12 9.47 37.70 -22.36
N ALA A 13 9.48 37.03 -23.53
CA ALA A 13 9.32 35.59 -23.61
C ALA A 13 10.42 34.85 -22.85
N SER A 14 11.66 35.28 -23.00
CA SER A 14 12.80 34.70 -22.27
C SER A 14 12.70 34.90 -20.76
N VAL A 15 12.28 36.09 -20.30
CA VAL A 15 12.11 36.39 -18.86
C VAL A 15 11.00 35.51 -18.25
N VAL A 16 9.85 35.34 -18.91
CA VAL A 16 8.79 34.47 -18.43
C VAL A 16 9.28 33.02 -18.33
N SER A 17 10.01 32.54 -19.34
CA SER A 17 10.57 31.20 -19.34
C SER A 17 11.63 30.99 -18.24
N LEU A 18 12.49 31.97 -18.02
CA LEU A 18 13.48 31.94 -16.93
C LEU A 18 12.80 31.99 -15.55
N LEU A 19 11.72 32.74 -15.42
CA LEU A 19 10.92 32.76 -14.18
C LEU A 19 10.34 31.40 -13.87
N ILE A 20 9.73 30.74 -14.87
CA ILE A 20 9.23 29.35 -14.74
C ILE A 20 10.36 28.41 -14.31
N LEU A 21 11.52 28.52 -14.94
CA LEU A 21 12.71 27.72 -14.61
C LEU A 21 13.14 27.92 -13.15
N VAL A 22 13.29 29.17 -12.71
CA VAL A 22 13.76 29.50 -11.34
C VAL A 22 12.76 29.03 -10.29
N LEU A 23 11.45 29.27 -10.53
CA LEU A 23 10.39 28.82 -9.60
C LEU A 23 10.33 27.30 -9.54
N GLY A 24 10.45 26.62 -10.69
CA GLY A 24 10.45 25.16 -10.75
C GLY A 24 11.67 24.53 -10.08
N LEU A 25 12.87 25.07 -10.29
CA LEU A 25 14.09 24.58 -9.62
C LEU A 25 14.04 24.81 -8.10
N ARG A 26 13.50 25.95 -7.65
CA ARG A 26 13.26 26.20 -6.22
C ARG A 26 12.27 25.19 -5.66
N ALA A 27 11.17 24.92 -6.37
CA ALA A 27 10.17 23.95 -5.95
C ALA A 27 10.77 22.55 -5.83
N LEU A 28 11.56 22.12 -6.81
CA LEU A 28 12.26 20.83 -6.80
C LEU A 28 13.15 20.65 -5.56
N ALA A 29 13.79 21.73 -5.08
CA ALA A 29 14.65 21.68 -3.90
C ALA A 29 13.87 21.61 -2.56
N VAL A 30 12.59 21.97 -2.54
CA VAL A 30 11.76 22.07 -1.31
C VAL A 30 10.70 20.97 -1.21
N LEU A 31 10.30 20.39 -2.35
CA LEU A 31 9.28 19.35 -2.38
C LEU A 31 9.68 18.13 -1.56
N LYS A 32 8.74 17.62 -0.77
CA LYS A 32 8.90 16.36 -0.03
C LYS A 32 9.02 15.19 -1.00
N VAL A 33 9.79 14.18 -0.62
CA VAL A 33 9.93 12.94 -1.38
C VAL A 33 9.32 11.79 -0.58
N SER A 34 8.43 11.03 -1.19
CA SER A 34 7.78 9.87 -0.58
C SER A 34 7.63 8.72 -1.59
N GLN A 35 7.26 7.54 -1.14
CA GLN A 35 6.98 6.42 -2.04
C GLN A 35 5.65 6.63 -2.78
N TYR A 36 4.60 6.98 -2.04
CA TYR A 36 3.25 7.26 -2.52
C TYR A 36 2.76 8.60 -1.98
N PRO A 37 1.70 9.18 -2.54
CA PRO A 37 0.97 10.28 -1.95
C PRO A 37 0.57 9.97 -0.51
N GLN A 38 0.47 10.99 0.32
CA GLN A 38 0.05 10.81 1.71
C GLN A 38 -1.41 10.33 1.74
N THR A 39 -1.64 9.18 2.34
CA THR A 39 -2.96 8.64 2.62
C THR A 39 -3.10 8.44 4.13
N GLU A 40 -4.14 8.98 4.71
CA GLU A 40 -4.46 8.74 6.12
C GLU A 40 -5.27 7.45 6.25
N ASN A 41 -4.60 6.32 6.04
CA ASN A 41 -5.12 5.01 6.44
C ASN A 41 -4.77 4.82 7.91
N ALA A 42 -5.74 4.84 8.78
CA ALA A 42 -5.51 4.62 10.19
C ALA A 42 -6.18 3.35 10.67
N VAL A 43 -5.47 2.64 11.54
CA VAL A 43 -5.95 1.43 12.21
C VAL A 43 -5.77 1.62 13.71
N VAL A 44 -6.85 1.43 14.46
CA VAL A 44 -6.83 1.46 15.92
C VAL A 44 -6.86 0.02 16.41
N THR A 45 -5.79 -0.41 17.08
CA THR A 45 -5.71 -1.72 17.69
C THR A 45 -5.91 -1.61 19.19
N ILE A 46 -6.86 -2.36 19.72
CA ILE A 46 -7.19 -2.43 21.14
C ILE A 46 -6.80 -3.81 21.65
N THR A 47 -5.83 -3.87 22.56
CA THR A 47 -5.35 -5.12 23.15
C THR A 47 -5.69 -5.16 24.64
N THR A 48 -6.32 -6.25 25.06
CA THR A 48 -6.68 -6.47 26.47
C THR A 48 -6.19 -7.86 26.91
N ALA A 49 -5.32 -7.89 27.91
CA ALA A 49 -4.79 -9.14 28.46
C ALA A 49 -5.65 -9.63 29.65
N TYR A 50 -5.96 -10.92 29.64
CA TYR A 50 -6.54 -11.63 30.78
C TYR A 50 -5.83 -12.99 30.91
N TYR A 51 -4.71 -12.97 31.59
CA TYR A 51 -3.79 -14.10 31.65
C TYR A 51 -4.46 -15.38 32.13
N GLY A 52 -4.25 -16.48 31.42
CA GLY A 52 -4.76 -17.80 31.74
C GLY A 52 -6.20 -18.08 31.30
N ALA A 53 -6.95 -17.08 30.80
CA ALA A 53 -8.28 -17.30 30.27
C ALA A 53 -8.24 -17.97 28.90
N ASN A 54 -9.17 -18.88 28.64
CA ASN A 54 -9.31 -19.54 27.34
C ASN A 54 -10.00 -18.60 26.31
N PRO A 55 -9.95 -18.90 25.00
CA PRO A 55 -10.52 -18.05 23.95
C PRO A 55 -12.01 -17.74 24.13
N ASP A 56 -12.83 -18.70 24.57
CA ASP A 56 -14.28 -18.50 24.79
C ASP A 56 -14.54 -17.49 25.91
N THR A 57 -13.79 -17.59 27.02
CA THR A 57 -13.86 -16.63 28.13
C THR A 57 -13.44 -15.22 27.68
N ILE A 58 -12.36 -15.13 26.91
CA ILE A 58 -11.89 -13.85 26.36
C ILE A 58 -12.95 -13.26 25.42
N ALA A 59 -13.50 -14.08 24.50
CA ALA A 59 -14.51 -13.63 23.55
C ALA A 59 -15.76 -13.09 24.25
N GLY A 60 -16.31 -13.87 25.19
CA GLY A 60 -17.58 -13.52 25.84
C GLY A 60 -17.49 -12.38 26.86
N PHE A 61 -16.42 -12.34 27.68
CA PHE A 61 -16.34 -11.40 28.80
C PHE A 61 -15.49 -10.16 28.52
N ILE A 62 -14.69 -10.15 27.46
CA ILE A 62 -13.80 -9.02 27.12
C ILE A 62 -14.08 -8.51 25.72
N THR A 63 -14.00 -9.38 24.69
CA THR A 63 -14.06 -8.96 23.30
C THR A 63 -15.43 -8.42 22.93
N GLN A 64 -16.51 -9.19 23.19
CA GLN A 64 -17.86 -8.76 22.82
C GLN A 64 -18.33 -7.47 23.49
N PRO A 65 -18.14 -7.22 24.82
CA PRO A 65 -18.46 -5.94 25.43
C PRO A 65 -17.68 -4.77 24.82
N LEU A 66 -16.39 -4.97 24.51
CA LEU A 66 -15.57 -3.95 23.89
C LEU A 66 -15.97 -3.69 22.43
N GLU A 67 -16.26 -4.72 21.65
CA GLU A 67 -16.76 -4.58 20.28
C GLU A 67 -18.06 -3.78 20.21
N ALA A 68 -19.02 -4.13 21.07
CA ALA A 68 -20.30 -3.44 21.13
C ALA A 68 -20.15 -1.95 21.46
N ALA A 69 -19.21 -1.61 22.32
CA ALA A 69 -18.89 -0.23 22.66
C ALA A 69 -18.16 0.49 21.51
N ILE A 70 -17.10 -0.12 20.96
CA ILE A 70 -16.27 0.46 19.90
C ILE A 70 -17.09 0.71 18.62
N ALA A 71 -18.04 -0.18 18.30
CA ALA A 71 -18.91 -0.05 17.13
C ALA A 71 -19.76 1.24 17.12
N GLN A 72 -19.91 1.91 18.26
CA GLN A 72 -20.63 3.18 18.36
C GLN A 72 -19.79 4.40 17.95
N ALA A 73 -18.46 4.23 17.84
CA ALA A 73 -17.58 5.31 17.42
C ALA A 73 -17.71 5.56 15.92
N GLN A 74 -17.60 6.84 15.52
CA GLN A 74 -17.69 7.24 14.11
C GLN A 74 -16.37 6.99 13.38
N GLY A 75 -16.46 6.86 12.05
CA GLY A 75 -15.29 6.78 11.18
C GLY A 75 -14.73 5.38 10.99
N ILE A 76 -15.25 4.35 11.65
CA ILE A 76 -14.86 2.96 11.44
C ILE A 76 -15.42 2.49 10.07
N ASP A 77 -14.57 1.90 9.23
CA ASP A 77 -14.97 1.20 8.02
C ASP A 77 -15.40 -0.24 8.34
N TYR A 78 -14.52 -0.97 9.01
CA TYR A 78 -14.82 -2.31 9.53
C TYR A 78 -14.02 -2.62 10.78
N MET A 79 -14.50 -3.58 11.52
CA MET A 79 -13.89 -4.05 12.76
C MET A 79 -13.73 -5.57 12.70
N SER A 80 -12.56 -6.04 13.07
CA SER A 80 -12.28 -7.46 13.29
C SER A 80 -11.72 -7.68 14.68
N SER A 81 -11.96 -8.84 15.25
CA SER A 81 -11.36 -9.21 16.52
C SER A 81 -10.86 -10.63 16.52
N THR A 82 -9.88 -10.88 17.36
CA THR A 82 -9.29 -12.20 17.60
C THR A 82 -9.15 -12.40 19.10
N SER A 83 -9.77 -13.43 19.61
CA SER A 83 -9.67 -13.88 20.99
C SER A 83 -8.84 -15.16 21.04
N ILE A 84 -7.68 -15.07 21.69
CA ILE A 84 -6.77 -16.21 21.91
C ILE A 84 -6.59 -16.43 23.40
N THR A 85 -5.90 -17.49 23.79
CA THR A 85 -5.61 -17.75 25.20
C THR A 85 -4.90 -16.55 25.84
N GLY A 86 -5.55 -15.91 26.80
CA GLY A 86 -4.99 -14.80 27.60
C GLY A 86 -5.07 -13.42 26.98
N VAL A 87 -5.50 -13.24 25.72
CA VAL A 87 -5.48 -11.94 25.04
C VAL A 87 -6.68 -11.76 24.10
N SER A 88 -7.33 -10.59 24.20
CA SER A 88 -8.25 -10.06 23.21
C SER A 88 -7.55 -8.99 22.36
N THR A 89 -7.66 -9.09 21.06
CA THR A 89 -7.19 -8.06 20.13
C THR A 89 -8.34 -7.64 19.21
N ILE A 90 -8.71 -6.37 19.26
CA ILE A 90 -9.73 -5.78 18.39
C ILE A 90 -9.03 -4.79 17.46
N VAL A 91 -9.29 -4.91 16.17
CA VAL A 91 -8.73 -4.05 15.13
C VAL A 91 -9.86 -3.28 14.47
N ALA A 92 -9.92 -1.98 14.69
CA ALA A 92 -10.85 -1.05 14.05
C ALA A 92 -10.13 -0.33 12.91
N THR A 93 -10.44 -0.68 11.67
CA THR A 93 -9.93 -0.01 10.47
C THR A 93 -10.80 1.21 10.19
N LEU A 94 -10.18 2.39 10.12
CA LEU A 94 -10.90 3.63 9.87
C LEU A 94 -11.12 3.85 8.37
N ARG A 95 -12.15 4.63 8.06
CA ARG A 95 -12.36 5.10 6.68
C ARG A 95 -11.17 5.93 6.22
N LEU A 96 -10.84 5.81 4.96
CA LEU A 96 -9.74 6.56 4.36
C LEU A 96 -9.91 8.08 4.62
N ASN A 97 -8.80 8.72 5.03
CA ASN A 97 -8.74 10.15 5.35
C ASN A 97 -9.68 10.60 6.50
N TYR A 98 -10.07 9.69 7.39
CA TYR A 98 -10.76 10.05 8.63
C TYR A 98 -9.74 10.40 9.71
N ASP A 99 -10.00 11.48 10.47
CA ASP A 99 -9.10 11.92 11.55
C ASP A 99 -8.91 10.83 12.62
N ALA A 100 -7.72 10.28 12.66
CA ALA A 100 -7.34 9.20 13.57
C ALA A 100 -7.40 9.61 15.05
N ASN A 101 -7.10 10.88 15.37
CA ASN A 101 -7.13 11.39 16.75
C ASN A 101 -8.56 11.53 17.25
N ARG A 102 -9.46 11.97 16.38
CA ARG A 102 -10.89 12.01 16.69
C ARG A 102 -11.43 10.61 16.93
N ALA A 103 -11.14 9.66 16.03
CA ALA A 103 -11.57 8.27 16.22
C ALA A 103 -11.02 7.67 17.51
N LEU A 104 -9.74 7.88 17.81
CA LEU A 104 -9.11 7.41 19.05
C LEU A 104 -9.81 7.97 20.28
N THR A 105 -10.16 9.25 20.29
CA THR A 105 -10.86 9.91 21.40
C THR A 105 -12.24 9.30 21.59
N GLU A 106 -13.01 9.11 20.52
CA GLU A 106 -14.34 8.50 20.56
C GLU A 106 -14.27 7.05 21.04
N ILE A 107 -13.38 6.23 20.45
CA ILE A 107 -13.16 4.82 20.85
C ILE A 107 -12.78 4.72 22.32
N ASN A 108 -11.85 5.55 22.81
CA ASN A 108 -11.43 5.55 24.21
C ASN A 108 -12.58 5.93 25.15
N THR A 109 -13.43 6.88 24.75
CA THR A 109 -14.62 7.26 25.49
C THR A 109 -15.60 6.09 25.60
N GLN A 110 -15.86 5.40 24.51
CA GLN A 110 -16.76 4.24 24.48
C GLN A 110 -16.22 3.07 25.32
N ILE A 111 -14.93 2.77 25.23
CA ILE A 111 -14.27 1.76 26.08
C ILE A 111 -14.41 2.11 27.57
N GLY A 112 -14.27 3.42 27.92
CA GLY A 112 -14.47 3.90 29.27
C GLY A 112 -15.87 3.59 29.82
N SER A 113 -16.91 3.61 28.99
CA SER A 113 -18.30 3.35 29.37
C SER A 113 -18.57 1.90 29.79
N VAL A 114 -17.81 0.93 29.24
CA VAL A 114 -18.00 -0.50 29.51
C VAL A 114 -16.93 -1.09 30.44
N ARG A 115 -16.00 -0.28 30.91
CA ARG A 115 -14.88 -0.72 31.75
C ARG A 115 -15.31 -1.51 33.00
N ASN A 116 -16.43 -1.13 33.61
CA ASN A 116 -16.98 -1.78 34.79
C ASN A 116 -17.61 -3.16 34.49
N GLN A 117 -17.81 -3.49 33.21
CA GLN A 117 -18.36 -4.79 32.80
C GLN A 117 -17.25 -5.83 32.60
N LEU A 118 -15.98 -5.39 32.50
CA LEU A 118 -14.85 -6.28 32.34
C LEU A 118 -14.51 -6.96 33.65
N PRO A 119 -14.01 -8.22 33.61
CA PRO A 119 -13.54 -8.93 34.80
C PRO A 119 -12.47 -8.11 35.55
N PRO A 120 -12.50 -8.04 36.89
CA PRO A 120 -11.54 -7.25 37.69
C PRO A 120 -10.07 -7.66 37.48
N GLN A 121 -9.83 -8.90 37.13
CA GLN A 121 -8.48 -9.44 36.89
C GLN A 121 -7.96 -9.15 35.46
N ALA A 122 -8.85 -8.71 34.56
CA ALA A 122 -8.42 -8.31 33.23
C ALA A 122 -7.60 -7.02 33.28
N GLN A 123 -6.54 -6.96 32.47
CA GLN A 123 -5.76 -5.74 32.31
C GLN A 123 -6.59 -4.65 31.62
N GLN A 124 -6.20 -3.40 31.81
CA GLN A 124 -6.86 -2.32 31.11
C GLN A 124 -6.62 -2.41 29.60
N PRO A 125 -7.63 -2.14 28.77
CA PRO A 125 -7.45 -2.06 27.32
C PRO A 125 -6.36 -1.04 26.95
N VAL A 126 -5.40 -1.46 26.15
CA VAL A 126 -4.35 -0.62 25.59
C VAL A 126 -4.68 -0.32 24.13
N LEU A 127 -4.75 0.96 23.80
CA LEU A 127 -5.05 1.45 22.47
C LEU A 127 -3.76 1.88 21.78
N THR A 128 -3.55 1.40 20.57
CA THR A 128 -2.49 1.84 19.68
C THR A 128 -3.06 2.28 18.35
N VAL A 129 -2.60 3.43 17.85
CA VAL A 129 -3.01 3.96 16.54
C VAL A 129 -1.83 3.84 15.60
N GLN A 130 -2.08 3.25 14.44
CA GLN A 130 -1.16 3.25 13.32
C GLN A 130 -1.76 4.07 12.20
N THR A 131 -1.04 5.11 11.75
CA THR A 131 -1.42 5.97 10.62
C THR A 131 -0.41 5.86 9.50
N GLY A 132 -0.87 5.85 8.26
CA GLY A 132 0.00 5.81 7.08
C GLY A 132 0.52 4.42 6.74
N GLN A 133 1.82 4.30 6.54
CA GLN A 133 2.44 3.01 6.21
C GLN A 133 2.43 2.07 7.42
N THR A 134 1.98 0.85 7.21
CA THR A 134 1.85 -0.18 8.24
C THR A 134 3.16 -0.90 8.57
N THR A 135 4.17 -0.78 7.72
CA THR A 135 5.52 -1.32 7.91
C THR A 135 6.48 -0.23 8.38
N ASP A 136 7.39 -0.61 9.28
CA ASP A 136 8.44 0.30 9.72
C ASP A 136 9.37 0.65 8.54
N ALA A 137 9.83 1.89 8.51
CA ALA A 137 10.73 2.37 7.47
C ALA A 137 12.10 1.70 7.50
N MET A 138 12.50 1.21 8.68
CA MET A 138 13.79 0.58 8.89
C MET A 138 13.71 -0.39 10.07
N TYR A 139 14.35 -1.55 9.94
CA TYR A 139 14.59 -2.46 11.06
C TYR A 139 16.08 -2.55 11.35
N MET A 140 16.42 -2.40 12.63
CA MET A 140 17.77 -2.61 13.14
C MET A 140 17.77 -3.85 14.03
N GLY A 141 18.70 -4.78 13.78
CA GLY A 141 18.87 -6.01 14.55
C GLY A 141 20.04 -5.90 15.51
N PHE A 142 19.83 -6.27 16.75
CA PHE A 142 20.84 -6.24 17.82
C PHE A 142 21.02 -7.64 18.37
N TYR A 143 22.25 -8.10 18.46
CA TYR A 143 22.57 -9.42 18.96
C TYR A 143 23.86 -9.44 19.79
N SER A 144 23.99 -10.43 20.63
CA SER A 144 25.20 -10.62 21.43
C SER A 144 25.45 -12.12 21.62
N SER A 145 26.72 -12.51 21.57
CA SER A 145 27.17 -13.87 21.95
C SER A 145 27.51 -13.99 23.44
N VAL A 146 27.59 -12.86 24.13
CA VAL A 146 28.06 -12.79 25.55
C VAL A 146 26.91 -12.38 26.46
N LEU A 147 26.11 -11.36 26.06
CA LEU A 147 25.03 -10.80 26.87
C LEU A 147 23.74 -11.59 26.65
N PRO A 148 23.01 -11.95 27.73
CA PRO A 148 21.67 -12.48 27.63
C PRO A 148 20.72 -11.48 26.92
N SER A 149 19.67 -11.99 26.28
CA SER A 149 18.72 -11.18 25.50
C SER A 149 18.00 -10.10 26.32
N ASN A 150 17.76 -10.36 27.63
CA ASN A 150 17.17 -9.36 28.53
C ASN A 150 18.11 -8.19 28.81
N ASN A 151 19.44 -8.41 28.94
CA ASN A 151 20.40 -7.34 29.07
C ASN A 151 20.51 -6.49 27.80
N VAL A 152 20.49 -7.13 26.63
CA VAL A 152 20.43 -6.42 25.34
C VAL A 152 19.16 -5.57 25.26
N THR A 153 18.00 -6.15 25.59
CA THR A 153 16.72 -5.45 25.60
C THR A 153 16.72 -4.25 26.53
N ASP A 154 17.23 -4.41 27.76
CA ASP A 154 17.29 -3.32 28.74
C ASP A 154 18.18 -2.17 28.24
N TYR A 155 19.34 -2.49 27.67
CA TYR A 155 20.21 -1.48 27.06
C TYR A 155 19.51 -0.74 25.90
N LEU A 156 18.81 -1.49 25.04
CA LEU A 156 18.05 -0.87 23.94
C LEU A 156 16.97 0.08 24.46
N LEU A 157 16.22 -0.32 25.48
CA LEU A 157 15.15 0.49 26.07
C LEU A 157 15.67 1.71 26.84
N ARG A 158 16.87 1.63 27.45
CA ARG A 158 17.44 2.73 28.25
C ARG A 158 18.24 3.72 27.41
N VAL A 159 18.98 3.24 26.43
CA VAL A 159 19.99 4.03 25.72
C VAL A 159 19.63 4.27 24.25
N VAL A 160 19.34 3.19 23.53
CA VAL A 160 19.20 3.27 22.07
C VAL A 160 17.84 3.87 21.68
N LYS A 161 16.75 3.32 22.21
CA LYS A 161 15.39 3.79 21.90
C LYS A 161 15.18 5.28 22.17
N PRO A 162 15.52 5.86 23.33
CA PRO A 162 15.30 7.29 23.57
C PRO A 162 16.08 8.19 22.60
N LYS A 163 17.28 7.78 22.18
CA LYS A 163 18.07 8.54 21.19
C LYS A 163 17.45 8.46 19.81
N LEU A 164 16.90 7.31 19.41
CA LEU A 164 16.20 7.15 18.15
C LEU A 164 14.87 7.90 18.14
N ASP A 165 14.08 7.83 19.23
CA ASP A 165 12.84 8.57 19.39
C ASP A 165 13.05 10.11 19.34
N SER A 166 14.22 10.61 19.74
CA SER A 166 14.55 12.04 19.70
C SER A 166 14.89 12.55 18.30
N ILE A 167 15.06 11.67 17.32
CA ILE A 167 15.39 12.09 15.93
C ILE A 167 14.14 12.71 15.30
N GLN A 168 14.28 13.93 14.79
CA GLN A 168 13.17 14.65 14.16
C GLN A 168 12.58 13.85 12.98
N GLY A 169 11.27 13.62 13.04
CA GLY A 169 10.51 12.86 12.04
C GLY A 169 10.37 11.37 12.37
N VAL A 170 11.01 10.86 13.42
CA VAL A 170 10.69 9.56 13.99
C VAL A 170 9.42 9.69 14.84
N GLN A 171 8.41 8.87 14.55
CA GLN A 171 7.21 8.77 15.37
C GLN A 171 7.48 7.95 16.63
N THR A 172 8.10 6.79 16.44
CA THR A 172 8.53 5.89 17.52
C THR A 172 9.56 4.89 17.02
N ALA A 173 10.48 4.52 17.91
CA ALA A 173 11.36 3.38 17.75
C ALA A 173 10.80 2.20 18.57
N GLU A 174 10.20 1.23 17.89
CA GLU A 174 9.51 0.10 18.52
C GLU A 174 10.47 -1.08 18.72
N VAL A 175 10.58 -1.58 19.97
CA VAL A 175 11.41 -2.75 20.27
C VAL A 175 10.60 -4.02 20.02
N LEU A 176 11.06 -4.85 19.09
CA LEU A 176 10.44 -6.10 18.69
C LEU A 176 11.31 -7.29 19.17
N GLY A 177 10.68 -8.30 19.78
CA GLY A 177 11.39 -9.48 20.26
C GLY A 177 12.23 -9.26 21.51
N GLY A 178 12.07 -8.11 22.14
CA GLY A 178 12.75 -7.80 23.39
C GLY A 178 12.21 -8.61 24.55
N ARG A 179 13.11 -9.08 25.40
CA ARG A 179 12.79 -9.76 26.66
C ARG A 179 13.09 -8.80 27.80
N GLN A 180 12.04 -8.15 28.33
CA GLN A 180 12.21 -7.25 29.46
C GLN A 180 12.57 -8.05 30.73
N PHE A 181 13.31 -7.44 31.65
CA PHE A 181 13.55 -8.05 32.93
C PHE A 181 12.26 -8.33 33.68
N ALA A 182 12.23 -9.45 34.37
CA ALA A 182 11.23 -9.78 35.40
C ALA A 182 11.88 -10.55 36.53
N MET A 183 11.43 -10.29 37.75
CA MET A 183 11.78 -11.16 38.88
C MET A 183 10.95 -12.43 38.77
N ARG A 184 11.59 -13.53 38.43
CA ARG A 184 10.97 -14.84 38.30
C ARG A 184 11.13 -15.63 39.57
N ALA A 185 10.01 -16.02 40.16
CA ALA A 185 9.98 -17.01 41.24
C ALA A 185 9.46 -18.34 40.66
N TRP A 186 10.37 -19.22 40.29
CA TRP A 186 10.04 -20.54 39.76
C TRP A 186 9.71 -21.46 40.90
N LEU A 187 8.42 -21.71 41.13
CA LEU A 187 7.89 -22.50 42.24
C LEU A 187 8.18 -23.99 42.02
N ASP A 188 8.65 -24.64 43.04
CA ASP A 188 8.87 -26.08 43.06
C ASP A 188 7.73 -26.76 43.84
N SER A 189 6.90 -27.54 43.13
CA SER A 189 5.69 -28.14 43.67
C SER A 189 5.99 -29.09 44.87
N ALA A 190 7.12 -29.82 44.83
CA ALA A 190 7.51 -30.72 45.92
C ALA A 190 7.95 -29.94 47.16
N ARG A 191 8.71 -28.87 47.02
CA ARG A 191 9.12 -28.01 48.13
C ARG A 191 7.92 -27.25 48.71
N LEU A 192 7.01 -26.76 47.90
CA LEU A 192 5.76 -26.16 48.36
C LEU A 192 4.99 -27.11 49.26
N ALA A 193 4.80 -28.36 48.82
CA ALA A 193 4.14 -29.41 49.59
C ALA A 193 4.87 -29.69 50.91
N ALA A 194 6.21 -29.88 50.90
CA ALA A 194 7.01 -30.18 52.09
C ALA A 194 6.91 -29.10 53.16
N HIS A 195 6.77 -27.83 52.76
CA HIS A 195 6.59 -26.72 53.70
C HIS A 195 5.13 -26.37 53.99
N GLY A 196 4.17 -27.10 53.41
CA GLY A 196 2.75 -26.86 53.57
C GLY A 196 2.31 -25.47 53.04
N VAL A 197 2.90 -25.03 51.94
CA VAL A 197 2.68 -23.76 51.28
C VAL A 197 2.01 -24.02 49.94
N SER A 198 1.00 -23.22 49.58
CA SER A 198 0.42 -23.24 48.27
C SER A 198 1.00 -22.15 47.35
N ALA A 199 0.78 -22.25 46.04
CA ALA A 199 1.17 -21.20 45.08
C ALA A 199 0.46 -19.87 45.38
N SER A 200 -0.81 -19.92 45.82
CA SER A 200 -1.57 -18.77 46.27
C SER A 200 -0.97 -18.07 47.50
N ASP A 201 -0.40 -18.84 48.45
CA ASP A 201 0.31 -18.27 49.62
C ASP A 201 1.53 -17.45 49.14
N VAL A 202 2.29 -17.98 48.17
CA VAL A 202 3.46 -17.27 47.63
C VAL A 202 3.01 -15.99 46.90
N PHE A 203 1.94 -16.08 46.10
CA PHE A 203 1.35 -14.92 45.39
C PHE A 203 0.95 -13.82 46.39
N THR A 204 0.24 -14.19 47.43
CA THR A 204 -0.19 -13.27 48.51
C THR A 204 0.99 -12.68 49.27
N ALA A 205 1.99 -13.51 49.62
CA ALA A 205 3.19 -13.06 50.31
C ALA A 205 4.00 -12.06 49.50
N LEU A 206 4.17 -12.30 48.19
CA LEU A 206 4.82 -11.37 47.28
C LEU A 206 4.02 -10.03 47.16
N GLY A 207 2.70 -10.10 47.09
CA GLY A 207 1.85 -8.90 47.05
C GLY A 207 1.94 -8.05 48.33
N ASN A 208 2.00 -8.69 49.48
CA ASN A 208 2.02 -8.02 50.79
C ASN A 208 3.39 -7.54 51.25
N ASN A 209 4.47 -8.27 50.89
CA ASN A 209 5.80 -8.01 51.42
C ASN A 209 6.76 -7.37 50.37
N ASN A 210 6.26 -7.01 49.22
CA ASN A 210 6.94 -6.14 48.26
C ASN A 210 5.98 -4.98 47.92
N TYR A 211 5.97 -3.99 48.81
CA TYR A 211 4.99 -2.91 48.75
C TYR A 211 5.70 -1.55 48.74
N LEU A 212 5.35 -0.71 47.80
CA LEU A 212 5.88 0.65 47.70
C LEU A 212 5.12 1.58 48.69
N ALA A 213 5.72 1.88 49.81
CA ALA A 213 5.10 2.77 50.79
C ALA A 213 5.48 4.24 50.56
N THR A 214 4.51 5.11 50.57
CA THR A 214 4.69 6.57 50.51
C THR A 214 4.40 7.18 51.87
N LEU A 215 5.45 7.68 52.55
CA LEU A 215 5.32 8.21 53.90
C LEU A 215 5.10 9.73 53.97
N GLY A 216 5.59 10.46 52.99
CA GLY A 216 5.56 11.92 52.94
C GLY A 216 6.74 12.56 53.71
N THR A 217 6.50 13.72 54.35
CA THR A 217 7.54 14.53 54.98
C THR A 217 7.22 14.87 56.44
N THR A 218 8.24 14.97 57.27
CA THR A 218 8.08 15.61 58.61
C THR A 218 7.98 17.11 58.47
N LYS A 219 7.19 17.77 59.34
CA LYS A 219 7.05 19.21 59.39
C LYS A 219 7.52 19.74 60.75
N GLY A 220 8.81 19.96 60.94
CA GLY A 220 9.34 20.73 62.04
C GLY A 220 9.22 22.25 61.83
N GLN A 221 9.51 23.03 62.87
CA GLN A 221 9.44 24.50 62.73
C GLN A 221 10.52 25.07 61.77
N MET A 222 11.67 24.41 61.67
CA MET A 222 12.84 24.90 60.89
C MET A 222 13.31 23.89 59.83
N VAL A 223 12.95 22.62 59.93
CA VAL A 223 13.42 21.55 59.03
C VAL A 223 12.29 20.65 58.63
N SER A 224 12.18 20.38 57.32
CA SER A 224 11.38 19.30 56.72
C SER A 224 12.28 18.21 56.22
N VAL A 225 11.95 16.97 56.52
CA VAL A 225 12.72 15.78 56.10
C VAL A 225 11.77 14.84 55.37
N ASP A 226 12.14 14.44 54.14
CA ASP A 226 11.40 13.44 53.42
C ASP A 226 11.60 12.07 54.08
N LEU A 227 10.52 11.30 54.18
CA LEU A 227 10.53 9.97 54.82
C LEU A 227 10.39 8.92 53.69
N GLU A 228 11.23 7.91 53.74
CA GLU A 228 11.17 6.73 52.90
C GLU A 228 11.04 5.48 53.76
N ALA A 229 10.22 4.52 53.35
CA ALA A 229 10.16 3.21 53.97
C ALA A 229 10.74 2.18 53.02
N GLY A 230 11.73 1.45 53.43
CA GLY A 230 12.33 0.33 52.66
C GLY A 230 11.43 -0.90 52.69
N THR A 231 10.21 -0.80 52.17
CA THR A 231 9.24 -1.91 52.13
C THR A 231 9.18 -2.61 50.78
N ASP A 232 9.82 -2.06 49.74
CA ASP A 232 9.98 -2.64 48.43
C ASP A 232 11.32 -3.40 48.31
N LEU A 233 11.34 -4.39 47.42
CA LEU A 233 12.48 -5.26 47.19
C LEU A 233 13.16 -4.89 45.88
N HIS A 234 14.48 -4.84 45.84
CA HIS A 234 15.24 -4.38 44.67
C HIS A 234 16.14 -5.48 44.09
N THR A 235 16.64 -6.42 44.88
CA THR A 235 17.61 -7.42 44.45
C THR A 235 17.04 -8.82 44.47
N VAL A 236 17.64 -9.73 43.69
CA VAL A 236 17.31 -11.17 43.78
C VAL A 236 17.42 -11.72 45.17
N ASP A 237 18.42 -11.26 45.94
CA ASP A 237 18.66 -11.75 47.33
C ASP A 237 17.61 -11.22 48.31
N ASP A 238 17.08 -9.99 48.11
CA ASP A 238 15.96 -9.48 48.90
C ASP A 238 14.73 -10.38 48.70
N PHE A 239 14.42 -10.72 47.42
CA PHE A 239 13.32 -11.61 47.11
C PHE A 239 13.51 -13.03 47.63
N LYS A 240 14.73 -13.58 47.61
CA LYS A 240 15.02 -14.88 48.21
C LYS A 240 14.73 -14.90 49.72
N GLN A 241 15.02 -13.80 50.41
CA GLN A 241 14.81 -13.67 51.87
C GLN A 241 13.36 -13.33 52.26
N LEU A 242 12.47 -13.00 51.26
CA LEU A 242 11.07 -12.71 51.52
C LEU A 242 10.39 -13.84 52.30
N VAL A 243 9.71 -13.49 53.40
CA VAL A 243 8.96 -14.46 54.22
C VAL A 243 7.63 -14.80 53.57
N VAL A 244 7.47 -16.07 53.18
CA VAL A 244 6.24 -16.59 52.62
C VAL A 244 5.26 -17.04 53.69
N LYS A 245 5.79 -17.72 54.74
CA LYS A 245 4.94 -18.28 55.80
C LYS A 245 5.72 -18.34 57.10
N GLN A 246 5.01 -18.16 58.22
CA GLN A 246 5.52 -18.44 59.57
C GLN A 246 4.56 -19.39 60.27
N LYS A 247 5.10 -20.49 60.80
CA LYS A 247 4.31 -21.48 61.56
C LYS A 247 5.20 -22.05 62.71
N ASN A 248 4.67 -22.03 63.92
CA ASN A 248 5.31 -22.58 65.13
C ASN A 248 6.78 -22.10 65.32
N GLY A 249 7.08 -20.83 65.05
CA GLY A 249 8.44 -20.29 65.18
C GLY A 249 9.39 -20.58 63.98
N SER A 250 8.96 -21.39 62.99
CA SER A 250 9.71 -21.65 61.77
C SER A 250 9.31 -20.67 60.68
N ILE A 251 10.28 -20.05 60.02
CA ILE A 251 10.08 -19.10 58.92
C ILE A 251 10.40 -19.82 57.61
N VAL A 252 9.44 -19.85 56.69
CA VAL A 252 9.63 -20.33 55.33
C VAL A 252 9.85 -19.12 54.44
N ARG A 253 11.00 -19.09 53.78
CA ARG A 253 11.38 -18.02 52.83
C ARG A 253 11.11 -18.43 51.41
N LEU A 254 11.07 -17.43 50.51
CA LEU A 254 10.81 -17.69 49.10
C LEU A 254 11.87 -18.65 48.48
N GLN A 255 13.14 -18.51 48.83
CA GLN A 255 14.19 -19.44 48.38
C GLN A 255 13.98 -20.91 48.78
N ASP A 256 13.22 -21.19 49.88
CA ASP A 256 12.97 -22.55 50.35
C ASP A 256 11.95 -23.28 49.47
N VAL A 257 11.08 -22.53 48.75
CA VAL A 257 9.97 -23.04 47.94
C VAL A 257 10.06 -22.69 46.44
N ALA A 258 10.98 -21.80 46.06
CA ALA A 258 11.14 -21.32 44.69
C ALA A 258 12.61 -21.10 44.32
N ASN A 259 12.93 -21.22 43.05
CA ASN A 259 14.16 -20.72 42.48
C ASN A 259 13.94 -19.28 41.99
N VAL A 260 14.54 -18.30 42.67
CA VAL A 260 14.36 -16.87 42.38
C VAL A 260 15.50 -16.38 41.51
N VAL A 261 15.16 -15.83 40.35
CA VAL A 261 16.13 -15.34 39.37
C VAL A 261 15.65 -14.08 38.69
N LEU A 262 16.57 -13.22 38.29
CA LEU A 262 16.28 -12.12 37.35
C LEU A 262 16.21 -12.69 35.93
N GLY A 263 14.99 -12.96 35.47
CA GLY A 263 14.73 -13.60 34.21
C GLY A 263 14.06 -12.64 33.22
N ALA A 264 13.23 -13.17 32.30
CA ALA A 264 12.46 -12.43 31.34
C ALA A 264 10.97 -12.47 31.66
N ASP A 265 10.25 -11.44 31.19
CA ASP A 265 8.80 -11.34 31.35
C ASP A 265 8.04 -12.36 30.50
N SER A 266 8.57 -12.74 29.33
CA SER A 266 8.04 -13.82 28.48
C SER A 266 9.16 -14.60 27.82
N TYR A 267 8.89 -15.89 27.55
CA TYR A 267 9.77 -16.81 26.82
C TYR A 267 9.09 -17.38 25.57
N ASP A 268 7.84 -17.02 25.32
CA ASP A 268 6.98 -17.58 24.27
C ASP A 268 7.14 -16.88 22.92
N PHE A 269 8.20 -16.08 22.80
CA PHE A 269 8.49 -15.29 21.63
C PHE A 269 10.00 -15.31 21.33
N ASN A 270 10.34 -15.40 20.04
CA ASN A 270 11.74 -15.43 19.61
C ASN A 270 11.93 -14.59 18.34
N VAL A 271 13.06 -13.89 18.25
CA VAL A 271 13.46 -13.14 17.06
C VAL A 271 14.86 -13.60 16.65
N ALA A 272 15.04 -13.82 15.35
CA ALA A 272 16.34 -14.19 14.79
C ALA A 272 16.66 -13.34 13.55
N PHE A 273 17.94 -13.05 13.39
CA PHE A 273 18.51 -12.39 12.22
C PHE A 273 19.60 -13.28 11.63
N SER A 274 19.37 -13.73 10.39
CA SER A 274 20.27 -14.65 9.68
C SER A 274 20.76 -15.81 10.56
N GLY A 275 19.82 -16.45 11.27
CA GLY A 275 20.07 -17.58 12.16
C GLY A 275 20.63 -17.22 13.53
N LYS A 276 20.84 -15.94 13.84
CA LYS A 276 21.31 -15.49 15.17
C LYS A 276 20.14 -14.92 15.96
N ARG A 277 20.01 -15.34 17.23
CA ARG A 277 19.01 -14.74 18.14
C ARG A 277 19.29 -13.25 18.32
N SER A 278 18.28 -12.42 18.13
CA SER A 278 18.41 -10.97 18.05
C SER A 278 17.23 -10.27 18.76
N VAL A 279 17.37 -8.96 18.95
CA VAL A 279 16.28 -8.05 19.30
C VAL A 279 16.22 -6.99 18.21
N PHE A 280 15.05 -6.67 17.69
CA PHE A 280 14.90 -5.64 16.66
C PHE A 280 14.40 -4.32 17.24
N ILE A 281 14.80 -3.24 16.59
CA ILE A 281 14.13 -1.93 16.70
C ILE A 281 13.61 -1.56 15.32
N GLY A 282 12.29 -1.38 15.22
CA GLY A 282 11.62 -0.86 14.06
C GLY A 282 11.47 0.67 14.17
N ILE A 283 11.76 1.41 13.12
CA ILE A 283 11.61 2.86 13.05
C ILE A 283 10.32 3.21 12.31
N LYS A 284 9.34 3.70 13.05
CA LYS A 284 8.14 4.31 12.48
C LYS A 284 8.38 5.79 12.19
N VAL A 285 8.10 6.18 10.96
CA VAL A 285 8.24 7.57 10.52
C VAL A 285 6.90 8.30 10.71
N ALA A 286 6.96 9.53 11.21
CA ALA A 286 5.77 10.36 11.36
C ALA A 286 5.12 10.62 9.98
N PRO A 287 3.77 10.62 9.88
CA PRO A 287 3.07 10.71 8.60
C PRO A 287 3.40 11.95 7.77
N ASP A 288 3.77 13.05 8.43
CA ASP A 288 4.15 14.33 7.83
C ASP A 288 5.65 14.45 7.50
N ALA A 289 6.46 13.48 7.90
CA ALA A 289 7.90 13.49 7.71
C ALA A 289 8.34 12.83 6.39
N ASN A 290 9.49 13.27 5.87
CA ASN A 290 10.12 12.64 4.71
C ASN A 290 10.89 11.39 5.15
N ILE A 291 10.47 10.22 4.68
CA ILE A 291 11.07 8.92 5.01
C ILE A 291 12.58 8.86 4.68
N LEU A 292 12.99 9.45 3.56
CA LEU A 292 14.40 9.45 3.13
C LEU A 292 15.28 10.29 4.07
N ASP A 293 14.78 11.44 4.50
CA ASP A 293 15.49 12.31 5.44
C ASP A 293 15.59 11.67 6.82
N VAL A 294 14.51 11.06 7.30
CA VAL A 294 14.50 10.35 8.59
C VAL A 294 15.50 9.20 8.56
N ALA A 295 15.44 8.35 7.53
CA ALA A 295 16.38 7.25 7.38
C ALA A 295 17.84 7.73 7.31
N LYS A 296 18.10 8.82 6.59
CA LYS A 296 19.45 9.43 6.54
C LYS A 296 19.91 9.91 7.91
N ARG A 297 19.04 10.55 8.70
CA ARG A 297 19.35 10.98 10.08
C ARG A 297 19.63 9.80 10.98
N VAL A 298 18.80 8.74 10.91
CA VAL A 298 19.01 7.49 11.66
C VAL A 298 20.35 6.87 11.29
N LYS A 299 20.66 6.72 9.99
CA LYS A 299 21.94 6.20 9.49
C LYS A 299 23.14 7.05 9.94
N THR A 300 22.96 8.35 10.13
CA THR A 300 24.02 9.26 10.61
C THR A 300 24.27 9.09 12.11
N VAL A 301 23.22 8.86 12.92
CA VAL A 301 23.31 8.68 14.37
C VAL A 301 23.75 7.27 14.76
N PHE A 302 23.41 6.27 13.94
CA PHE A 302 23.63 4.86 14.26
C PHE A 302 25.10 4.48 14.53
N PRO A 303 26.12 4.95 13.78
CA PRO A 303 27.53 4.67 14.12
C PRO A 303 27.97 5.21 15.46
N ASP A 304 27.40 6.35 15.92
CA ASP A 304 27.67 6.90 17.24
C ASP A 304 27.06 6.03 18.34
N LEU A 305 25.90 5.43 18.09
CA LEU A 305 25.29 4.45 18.96
C LEU A 305 26.13 3.16 19.04
N GLN A 306 26.58 2.63 17.89
CA GLN A 306 27.41 1.42 17.83
C GLN A 306 28.69 1.55 18.64
N ARG A 307 29.32 2.72 18.67
CA ARG A 307 30.52 2.98 19.48
C ARG A 307 30.28 2.94 21.00
N GLN A 308 29.02 3.08 21.43
CA GLN A 308 28.60 3.07 22.82
C GLN A 308 28.08 1.70 23.29
N PHE A 309 28.04 0.70 22.40
CA PHE A 309 27.52 -0.62 22.75
C PHE A 309 28.39 -1.31 23.79
N PRO A 310 27.77 -2.05 24.71
CA PRO A 310 28.50 -2.90 25.64
C PRO A 310 29.36 -3.92 24.91
N THR A 311 30.45 -4.34 25.53
CA THR A 311 31.36 -5.36 24.98
C THR A 311 30.59 -6.63 24.59
N GLY A 312 30.77 -7.09 23.36
CA GLY A 312 30.10 -8.26 22.79
C GLY A 312 28.72 -8.05 22.24
N MET A 313 28.19 -6.82 22.25
CA MET A 313 26.96 -6.46 21.56
C MET A 313 27.26 -5.89 20.18
N THR A 314 26.52 -6.34 19.18
CA THR A 314 26.57 -5.83 17.81
C THR A 314 25.17 -5.40 17.36
N GLY A 315 25.11 -4.46 16.43
CA GLY A 315 23.86 -4.00 15.85
C GLY A 315 24.05 -3.64 14.39
N ASP A 316 23.12 -4.05 13.55
CA ASP A 316 23.14 -3.82 12.09
C ASP A 316 21.78 -3.36 11.61
N ILE A 317 21.76 -2.60 10.50
CA ILE A 317 20.53 -2.27 9.79
C ILE A 317 20.16 -3.51 8.95
N VAL A 318 19.02 -4.11 9.29
CA VAL A 318 18.54 -5.37 8.70
C VAL A 318 17.70 -5.10 7.46
N TYR A 319 16.82 -4.11 7.54
CA TYR A 319 15.91 -3.75 6.47
C TYR A 319 15.81 -2.23 6.39
N ASP A 320 15.81 -1.72 5.18
CA ASP A 320 15.66 -0.31 4.87
C ASP A 320 14.71 -0.12 3.67
N ALA A 321 13.48 0.28 3.95
CA ALA A 321 12.49 0.57 2.91
C ALA A 321 12.94 1.69 1.95
N THR A 322 13.85 2.58 2.41
CA THR A 322 14.35 3.67 1.58
C THR A 322 15.27 3.21 0.45
N ASP A 323 15.85 2.02 0.53
CA ASP A 323 16.66 1.46 -0.56
C ASP A 323 15.78 1.14 -1.78
N PHE A 324 14.57 0.60 -1.56
CA PHE A 324 13.59 0.42 -2.62
C PHE A 324 13.14 1.76 -3.20
N VAL A 325 12.75 2.72 -2.34
CA VAL A 325 12.27 4.04 -2.76
C VAL A 325 13.34 4.79 -3.56
N ASN A 326 14.58 4.83 -3.07
CA ASN A 326 15.70 5.49 -3.75
C ASN A 326 16.00 4.84 -5.10
N THR A 327 15.98 3.51 -5.17
CA THR A 327 16.23 2.76 -6.40
C THR A 327 15.10 2.97 -7.39
N ALA A 328 13.84 2.89 -6.96
CA ALA A 328 12.68 3.13 -7.81
C ALA A 328 12.68 4.56 -8.37
N ILE A 329 12.95 5.59 -7.55
CA ILE A 329 13.08 6.98 -8.02
C ILE A 329 14.21 7.11 -9.05
N ARG A 330 15.36 6.50 -8.79
CA ARG A 330 16.53 6.54 -9.70
C ARG A 330 16.20 5.89 -11.05
N GLU A 331 15.51 4.75 -11.04
CA GLU A 331 15.06 4.07 -12.25
C GLU A 331 14.01 4.90 -13.02
N VAL A 332 13.11 5.61 -12.34
CA VAL A 332 12.16 6.50 -13.02
C VAL A 332 12.87 7.72 -13.62
N ILE A 333 13.84 8.33 -12.92
CA ILE A 333 14.65 9.42 -13.48
C ILE A 333 15.43 8.96 -14.71
N LYS A 334 16.02 7.76 -14.66
CA LYS A 334 16.69 7.14 -15.82
C LYS A 334 15.70 6.97 -16.98
N THR A 335 14.53 6.39 -16.73
CA THR A 335 13.44 6.24 -17.71
C THR A 335 13.03 7.58 -18.32
N LEU A 336 12.96 8.65 -17.52
CA LEU A 336 12.63 10.00 -17.96
C LEU A 336 13.71 10.56 -18.91
N VAL A 337 15.00 10.36 -18.60
CA VAL A 337 16.11 10.77 -19.48
C VAL A 337 16.12 9.96 -20.77
N GLU A 338 15.92 8.65 -20.69
CA GLU A 338 15.82 7.77 -21.87
C GLU A 338 14.67 8.18 -22.77
N ALA A 339 13.47 8.44 -22.22
CA ALA A 339 12.31 8.93 -22.95
C ALA A 339 12.59 10.27 -23.63
N LEU A 340 13.22 11.22 -22.94
CA LEU A 340 13.61 12.52 -23.49
C LEU A 340 14.55 12.38 -24.69
N VAL A 341 15.55 11.51 -24.61
CA VAL A 341 16.51 11.23 -25.69
C VAL A 341 15.80 10.60 -26.87
N ILE A 342 14.99 9.56 -26.63
CA ILE A 342 14.23 8.86 -27.69
C ILE A 342 13.31 9.84 -28.42
N VAL A 343 12.52 10.63 -27.69
CA VAL A 343 11.61 11.62 -28.27
C VAL A 343 12.37 12.65 -29.10
N THR A 344 13.52 13.13 -28.61
CA THR A 344 14.38 14.08 -29.35
C THR A 344 14.88 13.46 -30.67
N ILE A 345 15.30 12.19 -30.67
CA ILE A 345 15.72 11.46 -31.87
C ILE A 345 14.54 11.33 -32.86
N VAL A 346 13.36 10.97 -32.36
CA VAL A 346 12.16 10.82 -33.19
C VAL A 346 11.82 12.15 -33.88
N ILE A 347 11.80 13.26 -33.12
CA ILE A 347 11.52 14.58 -33.69
C ILE A 347 12.57 14.93 -34.75
N PHE A 348 13.84 14.65 -34.49
CA PHE A 348 14.91 14.89 -35.48
C PHE A 348 14.71 14.08 -36.77
N LEU A 349 14.31 12.82 -36.64
CA LEU A 349 14.03 11.96 -37.79
C LEU A 349 12.88 12.48 -38.66
N PHE A 350 11.82 13.06 -38.03
CA PHE A 350 10.68 13.60 -38.76
C PHE A 350 10.92 15.01 -39.36
N LEU A 351 11.57 15.91 -38.60
CA LEU A 351 11.82 17.29 -39.03
C LEU A 351 13.03 17.46 -39.93
N GLY A 352 14.03 16.55 -39.83
CA GLY A 352 15.22 16.59 -40.63
C GLY A 352 16.14 17.81 -40.43
N SER A 353 15.81 18.70 -39.47
CA SER A 353 16.51 19.95 -39.22
C SER A 353 16.85 20.08 -37.73
N PHE A 354 18.14 20.20 -37.41
CA PHE A 354 18.61 20.38 -36.04
C PHE A 354 18.08 21.67 -35.38
N ARG A 355 17.92 22.76 -36.16
CA ARG A 355 17.39 24.02 -35.67
C ARG A 355 15.94 23.94 -35.26
N ALA A 356 15.16 23.15 -35.99
CA ALA A 356 13.75 22.90 -35.68
C ALA A 356 13.60 22.08 -34.40
N VAL A 357 14.51 21.14 -34.16
CA VAL A 357 14.53 20.28 -32.95
C VAL A 357 14.91 21.04 -31.68
N ILE A 358 15.73 22.10 -31.76
CA ILE A 358 16.10 22.89 -30.58
C ILE A 358 14.89 23.47 -29.86
N VAL A 359 13.82 23.83 -30.57
CA VAL A 359 12.61 24.41 -29.95
C VAL A 359 11.93 23.41 -29.00
N PRO A 360 11.51 22.20 -29.43
CA PRO A 360 10.98 21.21 -28.52
C PRO A 360 11.99 20.76 -27.46
N LEU A 361 13.28 20.67 -27.80
CA LEU A 361 14.36 20.25 -26.88
C LEU A 361 14.50 21.18 -25.67
N ILE A 362 14.23 22.48 -25.83
CA ILE A 362 14.23 23.44 -24.73
C ILE A 362 12.86 23.48 -24.03
N ALA A 363 11.77 23.39 -24.79
CA ALA A 363 10.41 23.49 -24.26
C ALA A 363 10.07 22.32 -23.30
N MET A 364 10.50 21.09 -23.63
CA MET A 364 10.21 19.92 -22.81
C MET A 364 10.78 20.00 -21.38
N PRO A 365 12.10 20.15 -21.17
CA PRO A 365 12.64 20.23 -19.82
C PRO A 365 12.09 21.43 -19.04
N LEU A 366 11.89 22.56 -19.72
CA LEU A 366 11.34 23.76 -19.11
C LEU A 366 9.91 23.52 -18.58
N SER A 367 9.07 22.82 -19.36
CA SER A 367 7.71 22.46 -18.94
C SER A 367 7.71 21.50 -17.77
N LEU A 368 8.58 20.47 -17.80
CA LEU A 368 8.71 19.51 -16.70
C LEU A 368 9.20 20.19 -15.41
N ILE A 369 10.21 21.06 -15.51
CA ILE A 369 10.71 21.82 -14.36
C ILE A 369 9.62 22.77 -13.84
N GLY A 370 8.90 23.46 -14.72
CA GLY A 370 7.79 24.32 -14.34
C GLY A 370 6.66 23.57 -13.62
N THR A 371 6.45 22.28 -13.93
CA THR A 371 5.46 21.44 -13.25
C THR A 371 5.75 21.27 -11.77
N PHE A 372 7.02 21.21 -11.34
CA PHE A 372 7.34 21.15 -9.90
C PHE A 372 6.84 22.38 -9.13
N PHE A 373 6.80 23.55 -9.76
CA PHE A 373 6.19 24.72 -9.13
C PHE A 373 4.68 24.54 -8.94
N VAL A 374 3.98 23.97 -9.92
CA VAL A 374 2.54 23.67 -9.81
C VAL A 374 2.31 22.64 -8.69
N MET A 375 3.12 21.59 -8.65
CA MET A 375 3.06 20.58 -7.57
C MET A 375 3.24 21.21 -6.19
N GLN A 376 4.22 22.12 -6.04
CA GLN A 376 4.45 22.82 -4.79
C GLN A 376 3.27 23.72 -4.39
N ALA A 377 2.69 24.43 -5.35
CA ALA A 377 1.54 25.29 -5.12
C ALA A 377 0.29 24.51 -4.68
N LEU A 378 0.15 23.26 -5.13
CA LEU A 378 -0.93 22.34 -4.74
C LEU A 378 -0.62 21.53 -3.48
N GLY A 379 0.59 21.63 -2.93
CA GLY A 379 1.02 20.89 -1.73
C GLY A 379 1.35 19.42 -1.99
N TYR A 380 1.65 19.04 -3.24
CA TYR A 380 1.96 17.66 -3.64
C TYR A 380 3.39 17.27 -3.34
N SER A 381 3.68 15.98 -3.41
CA SER A 381 4.99 15.39 -3.16
C SER A 381 5.64 14.86 -4.44
N ILE A 382 6.96 14.70 -4.41
CA ILE A 382 7.67 13.88 -5.40
C ILE A 382 7.54 12.43 -4.95
N ASN A 383 6.80 11.63 -5.73
CA ASN A 383 6.59 10.22 -5.44
C ASN A 383 6.57 9.40 -6.74
N LEU A 384 6.46 8.08 -6.62
CA LEU A 384 6.49 7.21 -7.81
C LEU A 384 5.40 7.55 -8.83
N LEU A 385 4.22 7.98 -8.38
CA LEU A 385 3.10 8.30 -9.26
C LEU A 385 3.28 9.68 -9.93
N THR A 386 3.71 10.71 -9.18
CA THR A 386 3.99 12.03 -9.76
C THR A 386 5.17 12.00 -10.73
N LEU A 387 6.20 11.19 -10.44
CA LEU A 387 7.30 10.95 -11.37
C LEU A 387 6.85 10.19 -12.61
N LEU A 388 5.95 9.20 -12.47
CA LEU A 388 5.35 8.51 -13.61
C LEU A 388 4.52 9.47 -14.46
N ALA A 389 3.76 10.39 -13.84
CA ALA A 389 3.07 11.47 -14.54
C ALA A 389 4.04 12.34 -15.36
N LEU A 390 5.21 12.68 -14.81
CA LEU A 390 6.22 13.46 -15.53
C LEU A 390 6.83 12.70 -16.73
N VAL A 391 7.04 11.38 -16.62
CA VAL A 391 7.48 10.57 -17.77
C VAL A 391 6.44 10.59 -18.90
N LEU A 392 5.16 10.43 -18.55
CA LEU A 392 4.07 10.52 -19.53
C LEU A 392 3.91 11.94 -20.10
N ALA A 393 4.16 12.95 -19.27
CA ALA A 393 4.09 14.34 -19.69
C ALA A 393 5.10 14.67 -20.80
N ILE A 394 6.24 13.96 -20.93
CA ILE A 394 7.21 14.19 -22.01
C ILE A 394 6.54 14.12 -23.37
N GLY A 395 5.78 13.04 -23.61
CA GLY A 395 5.08 12.86 -24.88
C GLY A 395 3.97 13.89 -25.12
N LEU A 396 3.24 14.27 -24.06
CA LEU A 396 2.16 15.25 -24.11
C LEU A 396 2.67 16.68 -24.36
N VAL A 397 3.72 17.06 -23.65
CA VAL A 397 4.32 18.40 -23.62
C VAL A 397 5.04 18.71 -24.94
N VAL A 398 5.70 17.71 -25.50
CA VAL A 398 6.44 17.89 -26.75
C VAL A 398 5.53 18.19 -27.94
N ASP A 399 4.33 17.67 -27.93
CA ASP A 399 3.36 17.76 -29.02
C ASP A 399 2.97 19.22 -29.32
N ASP A 400 2.73 20.02 -28.29
CA ASP A 400 2.38 21.45 -28.47
C ASP A 400 3.50 22.23 -29.17
N ALA A 401 4.75 21.96 -28.77
CA ALA A 401 5.92 22.58 -29.39
C ALA A 401 6.13 22.09 -30.84
N ILE A 402 5.88 20.82 -31.12
CA ILE A 402 5.97 20.21 -32.47
C ILE A 402 4.99 20.85 -33.41
N ILE A 403 3.73 21.01 -33.00
CA ILE A 403 2.66 21.60 -33.87
C ILE A 403 3.04 23.03 -34.23
N VAL A 404 3.58 23.80 -33.29
CA VAL A 404 4.04 25.17 -33.54
C VAL A 404 5.19 25.19 -34.57
N VAL A 405 6.21 24.36 -34.35
CA VAL A 405 7.41 24.26 -35.22
C VAL A 405 7.00 23.86 -36.63
N GLU A 406 6.15 22.85 -36.76
CA GLU A 406 5.69 22.34 -38.07
C GLU A 406 4.87 23.37 -38.81
N ASN A 407 3.95 24.08 -38.11
CA ASN A 407 3.12 25.09 -38.77
C ASN A 407 3.94 26.30 -39.25
N VAL A 408 4.96 26.72 -38.48
CA VAL A 408 5.90 27.77 -38.91
C VAL A 408 6.71 27.30 -40.11
N ASP A 409 7.22 26.07 -40.10
CA ASP A 409 7.97 25.48 -41.24
C ASP A 409 7.11 25.37 -42.50
N ARG A 410 5.82 25.04 -42.38
CA ARG A 410 4.85 24.98 -43.46
C ARG A 410 4.67 26.34 -44.14
N HIS A 411 4.43 27.42 -43.38
CA HIS A 411 4.29 28.76 -43.90
C HIS A 411 5.58 29.28 -44.57
N MET A 412 6.74 28.89 -44.03
CA MET A 412 8.01 29.25 -44.66
C MET A 412 8.25 28.52 -46.00
N LYS A 413 7.96 27.22 -46.07
CA LYS A 413 8.24 26.35 -47.23
C LYS A 413 7.21 26.51 -48.34
N HIS A 414 5.92 26.59 -48.01
CA HIS A 414 4.83 26.62 -49.02
C HIS A 414 4.39 28.02 -49.39
N GLU A 415 4.48 29.01 -48.48
CA GLU A 415 4.05 30.36 -48.73
C GLU A 415 5.21 31.37 -48.89
N GLY A 416 6.45 30.93 -48.70
CA GLY A 416 7.64 31.76 -48.83
C GLY A 416 7.75 32.91 -47.81
N LYS A 417 7.08 32.81 -46.64
CA LYS A 417 7.08 33.84 -45.59
C LYS A 417 8.40 33.92 -44.89
N THR A 418 8.69 35.10 -44.35
CA THR A 418 9.86 35.25 -43.43
C THR A 418 9.65 34.46 -42.14
N PRO A 419 10.69 34.02 -41.43
CA PRO A 419 10.53 33.32 -40.18
C PRO A 419 9.69 34.09 -39.13
N PHE A 420 9.80 35.41 -39.14
CA PHE A 420 9.04 36.30 -38.25
C PHE A 420 7.54 36.32 -38.63
N ASP A 421 7.21 36.51 -39.89
CA ASP A 421 5.81 36.55 -40.37
C ASP A 421 5.18 35.16 -40.26
N ALA A 422 5.93 34.11 -40.61
CA ALA A 422 5.47 32.73 -40.48
C ALA A 422 5.14 32.37 -38.99
N ALA A 423 6.02 32.76 -38.04
CA ALA A 423 5.76 32.54 -36.61
C ALA A 423 4.54 33.34 -36.12
N LEU A 424 4.31 34.55 -36.63
CA LEU A 424 3.18 35.40 -36.26
C LEU A 424 1.85 34.83 -36.75
N ILE A 425 1.82 34.34 -38.00
CA ILE A 425 0.65 33.69 -38.59
C ILE A 425 0.37 32.38 -37.87
N ALA A 426 1.37 31.52 -37.73
CA ALA A 426 1.24 30.23 -37.06
C ALA A 426 0.72 30.36 -35.61
N ALA A 427 1.26 31.34 -34.85
CA ALA A 427 0.82 31.58 -33.48
C ALA A 427 -0.64 32.05 -33.38
N ARG A 428 -1.12 32.77 -34.38
CA ARG A 428 -2.55 33.20 -34.49
C ARG A 428 -3.48 32.06 -34.86
N GLU A 429 -3.06 31.19 -35.80
CA GLU A 429 -3.82 30.03 -36.22
C GLU A 429 -3.90 28.97 -35.10
N LEU A 430 -2.80 28.76 -34.35
CA LEU A 430 -2.69 27.70 -33.36
C LEU A 430 -3.12 28.13 -31.94
N GLY A 431 -3.31 29.43 -31.69
CA GLY A 431 -3.66 29.90 -30.35
C GLY A 431 -4.95 29.28 -29.80
N GLY A 432 -6.02 29.24 -30.61
CA GLY A 432 -7.27 28.58 -30.26
C GLY A 432 -7.14 27.05 -30.04
N PRO A 433 -6.62 26.33 -31.04
CA PRO A 433 -6.39 24.90 -30.95
C PRO A 433 -5.56 24.47 -29.73
N ILE A 434 -4.45 25.14 -29.42
CA ILE A 434 -3.60 24.79 -28.25
C ILE A 434 -4.38 24.99 -26.96
N VAL A 435 -5.09 26.11 -26.80
CA VAL A 435 -5.92 26.32 -25.58
C VAL A 435 -7.00 25.25 -25.48
N ALA A 436 -7.65 24.91 -26.58
CA ALA A 436 -8.67 23.87 -26.62
C ALA A 436 -8.12 22.50 -26.18
N MET A 437 -7.01 22.08 -26.78
CA MET A 437 -6.37 20.81 -26.44
C MET A 437 -5.94 20.76 -24.97
N THR A 438 -5.39 21.85 -24.45
CA THR A 438 -5.01 21.99 -23.05
C THR A 438 -6.22 21.83 -22.13
N VAL A 439 -7.34 22.52 -22.42
CA VAL A 439 -8.57 22.42 -21.62
C VAL A 439 -9.16 21.01 -21.66
N VAL A 440 -9.21 20.39 -22.86
CA VAL A 440 -9.70 19.00 -22.99
C VAL A 440 -8.84 18.02 -22.19
N LEU A 441 -7.51 18.16 -22.24
CA LEU A 441 -6.62 17.29 -21.46
C LEU A 441 -6.80 17.49 -19.95
N ILE A 442 -6.93 18.72 -19.47
CA ILE A 442 -7.26 18.99 -18.06
C ILE A 442 -8.61 18.36 -17.71
N ALA A 443 -9.62 18.49 -18.59
CA ALA A 443 -10.95 17.94 -18.39
C ALA A 443 -10.97 16.40 -18.29
N VAL A 444 -10.06 15.71 -19.00
CA VAL A 444 -9.89 14.25 -18.91
C VAL A 444 -9.37 13.82 -17.54
N TYR A 445 -8.43 14.59 -16.96
CA TYR A 445 -7.81 14.23 -15.69
C TYR A 445 -8.63 14.67 -14.46
N ALA A 446 -9.49 15.68 -14.59
CA ALA A 446 -10.30 16.18 -13.50
C ALA A 446 -11.14 15.10 -12.79
N PRO A 447 -11.84 14.18 -13.48
CA PRO A 447 -12.60 13.10 -12.83
C PRO A 447 -11.76 12.18 -11.95
N ILE A 448 -10.51 11.91 -12.33
CA ILE A 448 -9.59 11.12 -11.51
C ILE A 448 -9.29 11.85 -10.19
N GLY A 449 -9.08 13.17 -10.26
CA GLY A 449 -8.83 13.99 -9.08
C GLY A 449 -10.01 14.11 -8.11
N PHE A 450 -11.23 13.83 -8.58
CA PHE A 450 -12.45 13.81 -7.75
C PHE A 450 -12.93 12.39 -7.40
N GLN A 451 -12.23 11.36 -7.83
CA GLN A 451 -12.53 9.99 -7.47
C GLN A 451 -12.28 9.79 -5.97
N GLY A 452 -13.22 9.13 -5.30
CA GLY A 452 -13.06 8.73 -3.90
C GLY A 452 -12.18 7.48 -3.75
N GLY A 453 -12.05 7.01 -2.52
CA GLY A 453 -11.33 5.78 -2.20
C GLY A 453 -9.81 5.90 -2.30
N LEU A 454 -9.14 4.75 -2.24
CA LEU A 454 -7.68 4.65 -2.31
C LEU A 454 -7.14 5.07 -3.69
N THR A 455 -7.81 4.65 -4.77
CA THR A 455 -7.44 5.01 -6.14
C THR A 455 -7.46 6.52 -6.33
N GLY A 456 -8.52 7.20 -5.86
CA GLY A 456 -8.60 8.66 -5.90
C GLY A 456 -7.48 9.33 -5.11
N ALA A 457 -7.24 8.91 -3.86
CA ALA A 457 -6.19 9.48 -3.03
C ALA A 457 -4.78 9.33 -3.66
N LEU A 458 -4.49 8.19 -4.27
CA LEU A 458 -3.21 7.93 -4.93
C LEU A 458 -3.07 8.70 -6.25
N PHE A 459 -4.11 8.74 -7.09
CA PHE A 459 -4.01 9.30 -8.43
C PHE A 459 -4.39 10.77 -8.55
N THR A 460 -4.87 11.41 -7.48
CA THR A 460 -5.10 12.86 -7.48
C THR A 460 -3.82 13.64 -7.79
N GLU A 461 -2.71 13.34 -7.09
CA GLU A 461 -1.43 13.98 -7.35
C GLU A 461 -0.92 13.70 -8.77
N PHE A 462 -1.08 12.47 -9.27
CA PHE A 462 -0.75 12.11 -10.65
C PHE A 462 -1.54 12.95 -11.67
N ALA A 463 -2.87 12.99 -11.52
CA ALA A 463 -3.77 13.67 -12.44
C ALA A 463 -3.50 15.18 -12.53
N PHE A 464 -3.38 15.83 -11.40
CA PHE A 464 -3.10 17.27 -11.37
C PHE A 464 -1.64 17.62 -11.69
N THR A 465 -0.68 16.72 -11.49
CA THR A 465 0.70 16.87 -12.01
C THR A 465 0.68 16.86 -13.54
N LEU A 466 -0.04 15.92 -14.18
CA LEU A 466 -0.21 15.91 -15.63
C LEU A 466 -0.93 17.15 -16.14
N ALA A 467 -2.03 17.53 -15.52
CA ALA A 467 -2.77 18.75 -15.87
C ALA A 467 -1.89 20.00 -15.75
N GLY A 468 -1.07 20.07 -14.70
CA GLY A 468 -0.08 21.12 -14.51
C GLY A 468 1.00 21.14 -15.60
N ALA A 469 1.54 19.98 -15.96
CA ALA A 469 2.53 19.85 -17.03
C ALA A 469 1.99 20.33 -18.39
N VAL A 470 0.78 19.91 -18.72
CA VAL A 470 0.10 20.34 -19.96
C VAL A 470 -0.20 21.85 -19.94
N THR A 471 -0.61 22.39 -18.77
CA THR A 471 -0.86 23.83 -18.64
C THR A 471 0.42 24.64 -18.87
N VAL A 472 1.51 24.25 -18.23
CA VAL A 472 2.82 24.90 -18.39
C VAL A 472 3.31 24.78 -19.84
N SER A 473 3.12 23.59 -20.46
CA SER A 473 3.42 23.36 -21.88
C SER A 473 2.67 24.30 -22.79
N GLY A 474 1.35 24.43 -22.61
CA GLY A 474 0.52 25.35 -23.39
C GLY A 474 1.01 26.80 -23.30
N VAL A 475 1.40 27.26 -22.09
CA VAL A 475 1.98 28.60 -21.89
C VAL A 475 3.30 28.75 -22.68
N ILE A 476 4.19 27.75 -22.61
CA ILE A 476 5.48 27.77 -23.31
C ILE A 476 5.27 27.71 -24.83
N ALA A 477 4.34 26.88 -25.30
CA ALA A 477 4.01 26.74 -26.72
C ALA A 477 3.44 28.03 -27.32
N LEU A 478 2.71 28.83 -26.55
CA LEU A 478 2.15 30.11 -26.97
C LEU A 478 3.12 31.30 -26.78
N THR A 479 4.15 31.17 -25.99
CA THR A 479 5.06 32.30 -25.69
C THR A 479 6.47 32.08 -26.22
N LEU A 480 7.16 31.02 -25.77
CA LEU A 480 8.55 30.75 -26.07
C LEU A 480 8.73 30.12 -27.47
N SER A 481 7.93 29.09 -27.80
CA SER A 481 8.13 28.31 -29.02
C SER A 481 8.00 29.16 -30.29
N PRO A 482 6.97 30.02 -30.49
CA PRO A 482 6.88 30.89 -31.66
C PRO A 482 8.00 31.91 -31.72
N MET A 483 8.40 32.47 -30.58
CA MET A 483 9.53 33.39 -30.47
C MET A 483 10.85 32.74 -30.88
N MET A 484 11.11 31.52 -30.44
CA MET A 484 12.30 30.76 -30.84
C MET A 484 12.30 30.44 -32.32
N CYS A 485 11.15 30.02 -32.91
CA CYS A 485 11.03 29.79 -34.34
C CYS A 485 11.35 31.07 -35.14
N SER A 486 10.83 32.25 -34.73
CA SER A 486 11.09 33.52 -35.37
C SER A 486 12.56 33.95 -35.41
N ARG A 487 13.40 33.42 -34.47
CA ARG A 487 14.80 33.82 -34.33
C ARG A 487 15.79 32.75 -34.79
N PHE A 488 15.47 31.46 -34.68
CA PHE A 488 16.38 30.34 -35.00
C PHE A 488 16.22 29.84 -36.42
N PHE A 489 15.04 30.07 -37.08
CA PHE A 489 14.84 29.67 -38.46
C PHE A 489 15.45 30.72 -39.40
N ARG A 490 15.83 30.29 -40.62
CA ARG A 490 16.39 31.14 -41.67
C ARG A 490 15.63 30.95 -42.96
N ALA A 491 15.38 32.00 -43.70
CA ALA A 491 14.66 32.01 -44.94
C ALA A 491 15.37 31.24 -46.10
N GLU A 492 16.70 31.18 -46.07
CA GLU A 492 17.52 30.46 -47.04
C GLU A 492 17.99 29.13 -46.50
N GLN A 493 17.12 28.17 -46.22
CA GLN A 493 17.56 26.82 -45.87
C GLN A 493 17.54 25.94 -47.12
N GLU A 494 18.69 25.75 -47.81
CA GLU A 494 18.91 24.56 -48.60
C GLU A 494 18.66 23.34 -47.69
N SER A 495 17.55 22.62 -47.92
CA SER A 495 17.23 21.41 -47.20
C SER A 495 18.39 20.43 -47.34
N GLY A 496 19.06 20.05 -46.22
CA GLY A 496 20.16 19.11 -46.23
C GLY A 496 19.80 17.80 -46.95
N ARG A 497 20.75 16.99 -47.35
CA ARG A 497 20.49 15.71 -48.03
C ARG A 497 19.57 14.81 -47.22
N PHE A 498 19.71 14.83 -45.89
CA PHE A 498 18.88 14.05 -44.96
C PHE A 498 17.42 14.56 -44.93
N ALA A 499 17.22 15.86 -44.82
CA ALA A 499 15.85 16.42 -44.81
C ALA A 499 15.12 16.11 -46.13
N ARG A 500 15.79 16.22 -47.29
CA ARG A 500 15.23 15.83 -48.59
C ARG A 500 14.91 14.33 -48.70
N PHE A 501 15.69 13.47 -48.05
CA PHE A 501 15.38 12.04 -47.98
C PHE A 501 14.11 11.80 -47.13
N VAL A 502 14.02 12.38 -45.94
CA VAL A 502 12.84 12.30 -45.06
C VAL A 502 11.58 12.80 -45.77
N ASP A 503 11.62 13.99 -46.38
CA ASP A 503 10.49 14.57 -47.09
C ASP A 503 10.05 13.67 -48.26
N ARG A 504 10.98 13.05 -48.99
CA ARG A 504 10.66 12.13 -50.11
C ARG A 504 9.99 10.84 -49.61
N GLN A 505 10.45 10.29 -48.47
CA GLN A 505 9.81 9.12 -47.89
C GLN A 505 8.41 9.45 -47.38
N PHE A 506 8.29 10.59 -46.72
CA PHE A 506 6.99 11.06 -46.21
C PHE A 506 6.00 11.29 -47.34
N GLU A 507 6.42 11.86 -48.47
CA GLU A 507 5.58 12.07 -49.67
C GLU A 507 5.02 10.75 -50.22
N ARG A 508 5.79 9.64 -50.12
CA ARG A 508 5.31 8.29 -50.49
C ARG A 508 4.22 7.81 -49.53
N VAL A 509 4.41 8.02 -48.23
CA VAL A 509 3.43 7.67 -47.19
C VAL A 509 2.16 8.50 -47.37
N HIS A 510 2.29 9.80 -47.60
CA HIS A 510 1.18 10.72 -47.83
C HIS A 510 0.33 10.31 -49.05
N ARG A 511 0.96 10.00 -50.17
CA ARG A 511 0.27 9.50 -51.37
C ARG A 511 -0.40 8.15 -51.17
N GLY A 512 0.24 7.25 -50.45
CA GLY A 512 -0.33 5.96 -50.05
C GLY A 512 -1.56 6.12 -49.17
N TYR A 513 -1.46 6.96 -48.15
CA TYR A 513 -2.55 7.29 -47.24
C TYR A 513 -3.72 7.94 -47.96
N GLY A 514 -3.47 8.94 -48.86
CA GLY A 514 -4.51 9.60 -49.59
C GLY A 514 -5.34 8.63 -50.48
N ARG A 515 -4.70 7.64 -51.10
CA ARG A 515 -5.42 6.61 -51.88
C ARG A 515 -6.28 5.72 -50.98
N LEU A 516 -5.74 5.29 -49.84
CA LEU A 516 -6.49 4.48 -48.90
C LEU A 516 -7.63 5.25 -48.26
N LEU A 517 -7.42 6.52 -47.92
CA LEU A 517 -8.45 7.39 -47.35
C LEU A 517 -9.59 7.63 -48.34
N HIS A 518 -9.27 7.89 -49.63
CA HIS A 518 -10.27 8.05 -50.66
C HIS A 518 -11.14 6.80 -50.81
N ALA A 519 -10.53 5.60 -50.83
CA ALA A 519 -11.26 4.33 -50.87
C ALA A 519 -12.10 4.11 -49.59
N THR A 520 -11.59 4.54 -48.43
CA THR A 520 -12.31 4.49 -47.13
C THR A 520 -13.56 5.35 -47.19
N LEU A 521 -13.46 6.55 -47.73
CA LEU A 521 -14.59 7.47 -47.83
C LEU A 521 -15.63 7.02 -48.86
N ASP A 522 -15.23 6.29 -49.91
CA ASP A 522 -16.16 5.62 -50.83
C ASP A 522 -16.97 4.51 -50.15
N THR A 523 -16.36 3.83 -49.19
CA THR A 523 -16.96 2.72 -48.44
C THR A 523 -17.23 3.09 -46.95
N TRP A 524 -17.52 4.37 -46.67
CA TRP A 524 -17.71 4.88 -45.30
C TRP A 524 -18.70 4.06 -44.44
N PRO A 525 -19.80 3.48 -44.96
CA PRO A 525 -20.72 2.69 -44.14
C PRO A 525 -20.04 1.45 -43.52
N VAL A 526 -19.05 0.85 -44.22
CA VAL A 526 -18.29 -0.29 -43.69
C VAL A 526 -17.48 0.13 -42.50
N PHE A 527 -16.87 1.32 -42.52
CA PHE A 527 -16.10 1.83 -41.38
C PHE A 527 -16.98 2.24 -40.21
N VAL A 528 -18.22 2.65 -40.44
CA VAL A 528 -19.20 2.89 -39.37
C VAL A 528 -19.57 1.58 -38.66
N VAL A 529 -19.87 0.52 -39.46
CA VAL A 529 -20.16 -0.82 -38.90
C VAL A 529 -18.93 -1.37 -38.16
N MET A 530 -17.73 -1.21 -38.70
CA MET A 530 -16.49 -1.60 -38.01
C MET A 530 -16.34 -0.84 -36.71
N GLY A 531 -16.61 0.45 -36.64
CA GLY A 531 -16.59 1.24 -35.43
C GLY A 531 -17.56 0.70 -34.36
N ALA A 532 -18.77 0.33 -34.75
CA ALA A 532 -19.77 -0.26 -33.90
C ALA A 532 -19.32 -1.65 -33.37
N LEU A 533 -18.73 -2.47 -34.24
CA LEU A 533 -18.16 -3.78 -33.82
C LEU A 533 -17.00 -3.61 -32.85
N LEU A 534 -16.11 -2.64 -33.05
CA LEU A 534 -15.01 -2.34 -32.14
C LEU A 534 -15.53 -1.83 -30.79
N LEU A 535 -16.60 -1.03 -30.76
CA LEU A 535 -17.25 -0.61 -29.52
C LEU A 535 -17.82 -1.80 -28.76
N CYS A 536 -18.54 -2.70 -29.40
CA CYS A 536 -19.02 -3.95 -28.79
C CYS A 536 -17.88 -4.83 -28.31
N GLY A 537 -16.80 -4.93 -29.11
CA GLY A 537 -15.59 -5.65 -28.75
C GLY A 537 -14.88 -5.06 -27.53
N THR A 538 -14.85 -3.72 -27.40
CA THR A 538 -14.29 -3.03 -26.22
C THR A 538 -15.04 -3.45 -24.94
N VAL A 539 -16.38 -3.43 -24.97
CA VAL A 539 -17.19 -3.86 -23.83
C VAL A 539 -16.94 -5.34 -23.49
N TYR A 540 -16.92 -6.20 -24.51
CA TYR A 540 -16.66 -7.63 -24.31
C TYR A 540 -15.28 -7.90 -23.70
N LEU A 541 -14.22 -7.29 -24.26
CA LEU A 541 -12.86 -7.42 -23.75
C LEU A 541 -12.71 -6.86 -22.33
N PHE A 542 -13.38 -5.75 -22.02
CA PHE A 542 -13.38 -5.20 -20.67
C PHE A 542 -14.03 -6.16 -19.67
N MET A 543 -15.16 -6.77 -20.01
CA MET A 543 -15.86 -7.72 -19.13
C MET A 543 -15.11 -9.05 -18.92
N THR A 544 -14.27 -9.46 -19.90
CA THR A 544 -13.51 -10.70 -19.85
C THR A 544 -12.08 -10.53 -19.34
N SER A 545 -11.63 -9.29 -19.15
CA SER A 545 -10.27 -9.00 -18.67
C SER A 545 -10.07 -9.43 -17.21
N LYS A 546 -8.96 -10.04 -16.93
CA LYS A 546 -8.53 -10.37 -15.57
C LYS A 546 -8.29 -9.09 -14.77
N SER A 547 -8.77 -9.03 -13.52
CA SER A 547 -8.67 -7.85 -12.68
C SER A 547 -7.96 -8.13 -11.36
N GLU A 548 -7.17 -7.16 -10.89
CA GLU A 548 -6.52 -7.12 -9.59
C GLU A 548 -6.42 -5.67 -9.10
N LEU A 549 -6.10 -5.45 -7.83
CA LEU A 549 -5.97 -4.09 -7.29
C LEU A 549 -4.79 -3.35 -7.92
N ALA A 550 -3.60 -3.96 -7.82
CA ALA A 550 -2.36 -3.48 -8.42
C ALA A 550 -1.42 -4.65 -8.70
N PRO A 551 -0.55 -4.57 -9.70
CA PRO A 551 0.43 -5.61 -9.97
C PRO A 551 1.46 -5.67 -8.84
N GLN A 552 1.97 -6.88 -8.57
CA GLN A 552 2.96 -7.11 -7.52
C GLN A 552 4.30 -6.44 -7.89
N GLU A 553 4.81 -5.61 -6.99
CA GLU A 553 6.09 -4.92 -7.15
C GLU A 553 7.23 -5.69 -6.49
N ASP A 554 8.37 -5.78 -7.17
CA ASP A 554 9.57 -6.38 -6.62
C ASP A 554 10.25 -5.43 -5.62
N GLN A 555 9.93 -5.61 -4.33
CA GLN A 555 10.53 -4.82 -3.25
C GLN A 555 11.81 -5.43 -2.67
N GLY A 556 12.37 -6.47 -3.30
CA GLY A 556 13.61 -7.12 -2.87
C GLY A 556 13.44 -8.05 -1.66
N VAL A 557 12.21 -8.38 -1.28
CA VAL A 557 11.89 -9.21 -0.11
C VAL A 557 10.76 -10.18 -0.44
N VAL A 558 10.90 -11.42 0.04
CA VAL A 558 9.80 -12.39 0.11
C VAL A 558 9.55 -12.73 1.58
N LEU A 559 8.31 -12.57 2.01
CA LEU A 559 7.87 -12.89 3.36
C LEU A 559 7.53 -14.37 3.50
N SER A 560 7.69 -14.90 4.69
CA SER A 560 7.25 -16.24 5.09
C SER A 560 6.24 -16.14 6.22
N GLN A 561 5.13 -16.86 6.12
CA GLN A 561 4.25 -17.14 7.25
C GLN A 561 4.37 -18.62 7.58
N ILE A 562 4.82 -18.92 8.80
CA ILE A 562 5.03 -20.29 9.28
C ILE A 562 3.87 -20.63 10.22
N ILE A 563 3.16 -21.74 9.95
CA ILE A 563 2.06 -22.25 10.76
C ILE A 563 2.43 -23.66 11.20
N GLY A 564 2.70 -23.79 12.51
CA GLY A 564 2.97 -25.08 13.15
C GLY A 564 1.70 -25.78 13.64
N PRO A 565 1.84 -26.97 14.25
CA PRO A 565 0.76 -27.66 14.93
C PRO A 565 0.11 -26.78 16.03
N PRO A 566 -1.20 -26.95 16.32
CA PRO A 566 -1.93 -26.11 17.29
C PRO A 566 -1.38 -26.16 18.71
N ASN A 567 -0.67 -27.22 19.05
CA ASN A 567 -0.01 -27.44 20.37
C ASN A 567 1.52 -27.28 20.32
N ALA A 568 2.06 -26.65 19.26
CA ALA A 568 3.50 -26.45 19.12
C ALA A 568 4.05 -25.59 20.26
N THR A 569 5.23 -25.98 20.75
CA THR A 569 6.03 -25.15 21.67
C THR A 569 6.88 -24.16 20.88
N ILE A 570 7.37 -23.12 21.56
CA ILE A 570 8.30 -22.16 20.93
C ILE A 570 9.59 -22.84 20.44
N GLN A 571 10.06 -23.89 21.10
CA GLN A 571 11.23 -24.67 20.71
C GLN A 571 10.97 -25.42 19.38
N GLN A 572 9.80 -26.03 19.24
CA GLN A 572 9.39 -26.69 18.01
C GLN A 572 9.27 -25.68 16.86
N MET A 573 8.64 -24.52 17.12
CA MET A 573 8.54 -23.45 16.13
C MET A 573 9.91 -22.89 15.74
N GLN A 574 10.86 -22.82 16.66
CA GLN A 574 12.25 -22.45 16.35
C GLN A 574 12.89 -23.45 15.38
N THR A 575 12.67 -24.75 15.60
CA THR A 575 13.18 -25.79 14.67
C THR A 575 12.64 -25.61 13.25
N TYR A 576 11.34 -25.29 13.11
CA TYR A 576 10.75 -24.99 11.79
C TYR A 576 11.33 -23.70 11.19
N ALA A 577 11.50 -22.65 11.98
CA ALA A 577 12.10 -21.41 11.55
C ALA A 577 13.55 -21.62 11.07
N ASP A 578 14.34 -22.44 11.77
CA ASP A 578 15.71 -22.80 11.37
C ASP A 578 15.73 -23.57 10.03
N GLN A 579 14.79 -24.49 9.81
CA GLN A 579 14.64 -25.20 8.53
C GLN A 579 14.26 -24.23 7.39
N VAL A 580 13.35 -23.28 7.64
CA VAL A 580 12.98 -22.22 6.68
C VAL A 580 14.21 -21.36 6.33
N PHE A 581 15.00 -21.00 7.34
CA PHE A 581 16.25 -20.27 7.16
C PHE A 581 17.26 -21.04 6.30
N ASP A 582 17.52 -22.31 6.63
CA ASP A 582 18.48 -23.16 5.92
C ASP A 582 18.08 -23.39 4.47
N ALA A 583 16.78 -23.58 4.19
CA ALA A 583 16.25 -23.68 2.84
C ALA A 583 16.44 -22.35 2.07
N SER A 584 16.22 -21.22 2.73
CA SER A 584 16.28 -19.88 2.11
C SER A 584 17.72 -19.46 1.77
N LYS A 585 18.67 -19.68 2.66
CA LYS A 585 20.07 -19.29 2.44
C LYS A 585 20.76 -20.09 1.31
N SER A 586 20.13 -21.16 0.85
CA SER A 586 20.63 -21.96 -0.29
C SER A 586 20.46 -21.26 -1.65
N LEU A 587 19.70 -20.16 -1.72
CA LEU A 587 19.50 -19.40 -2.94
C LEU A 587 20.73 -18.50 -3.24
N PRO A 588 21.21 -18.44 -4.50
CA PRO A 588 22.32 -17.55 -4.89
C PRO A 588 22.02 -16.06 -4.66
N GLU A 589 20.75 -15.68 -4.78
CA GLU A 589 20.24 -14.32 -4.64
C GLU A 589 20.03 -13.90 -3.17
N TYR A 590 20.15 -14.84 -2.23
CA TYR A 590 20.01 -14.58 -0.79
C TYR A 590 21.00 -13.53 -0.30
N SER A 591 20.53 -12.60 0.53
CA SER A 591 21.35 -11.63 1.27
C SER A 591 21.23 -11.82 2.77
N GLN A 592 20.04 -11.71 3.30
CA GLN A 592 19.76 -11.73 4.74
C GLN A 592 18.36 -12.32 5.00
N MET A 593 18.07 -12.67 6.26
CA MET A 593 16.74 -13.11 6.67
C MET A 593 16.42 -12.66 8.09
N PHE A 594 15.23 -12.16 8.31
CA PHE A 594 14.68 -11.94 9.65
C PHE A 594 13.56 -12.94 9.91
N GLN A 595 13.39 -13.33 11.17
CA GLN A 595 12.35 -14.26 11.59
C GLN A 595 11.81 -13.87 12.97
N LEU A 596 10.49 -13.92 13.11
CA LEU A 596 9.76 -13.80 14.36
C LEU A 596 8.98 -15.10 14.56
N THR A 597 9.12 -15.76 15.69
CA THR A 597 8.34 -16.94 16.06
C THR A 597 7.61 -16.70 17.37
N GLY A 598 6.39 -17.24 17.49
CA GLY A 598 5.53 -17.05 18.65
C GLY A 598 4.60 -15.81 18.55
N SER A 599 4.32 -15.33 17.36
CA SER A 599 3.43 -14.19 17.15
C SER A 599 2.57 -14.39 15.88
N PRO A 600 1.25 -14.14 15.93
CA PRO A 600 0.40 -13.70 17.05
C PRO A 600 0.17 -14.77 18.13
N THR A 601 0.31 -16.04 17.80
CA THR A 601 0.25 -17.19 18.71
C THR A 601 1.54 -18.00 18.65
N ILE A 602 1.77 -18.86 19.66
CA ILE A 602 3.02 -19.63 19.78
C ILE A 602 3.30 -20.47 18.53
N ASN A 603 2.25 -21.05 17.92
CA ASN A 603 2.36 -21.90 16.74
C ASN A 603 2.47 -21.10 15.41
N HIS A 604 2.60 -19.79 15.46
CA HIS A 604 2.80 -18.94 14.30
C HIS A 604 4.18 -18.30 14.27
N GLY A 605 4.69 -18.06 13.06
CA GLY A 605 5.91 -17.31 12.83
C GLY A 605 5.82 -16.51 11.53
N ILE A 606 6.51 -15.39 11.50
CA ILE A 606 6.65 -14.53 10.32
C ILE A 606 8.14 -14.32 10.08
N GLY A 607 8.56 -14.35 8.83
CA GLY A 607 9.92 -14.02 8.44
C GLY A 607 9.96 -13.29 7.12
N GLY A 608 11.16 -12.84 6.74
CA GLY A 608 11.38 -12.23 5.43
C GLY A 608 12.79 -12.52 4.95
N VAL A 609 12.87 -13.01 3.71
CA VAL A 609 14.13 -13.24 2.98
C VAL A 609 14.41 -12.01 2.16
N LEU A 610 15.50 -11.32 2.49
CA LEU A 610 15.99 -10.17 1.73
C LEU A 610 16.97 -10.69 0.66
N PHE A 611 16.82 -10.19 -0.53
CA PHE A 611 17.67 -10.53 -1.65
C PHE A 611 18.75 -9.47 -1.91
N LYS A 612 19.75 -9.85 -2.68
CA LYS A 612 20.71 -8.91 -3.26
C LYS A 612 20.00 -7.82 -4.05
N THR A 613 20.67 -6.70 -4.27
CA THR A 613 20.11 -5.58 -5.04
C THR A 613 19.75 -6.00 -6.48
N TRP A 614 18.81 -5.28 -7.10
CA TRP A 614 18.25 -5.66 -8.42
C TRP A 614 19.28 -5.79 -9.53
N ASP A 615 20.40 -5.08 -9.44
CA ASP A 615 21.56 -5.13 -10.35
C ASP A 615 22.48 -6.33 -10.11
N GLN A 616 22.35 -7.03 -8.98
CA GLN A 616 23.18 -8.17 -8.58
C GLN A 616 22.45 -9.52 -8.68
N ARG A 617 21.23 -9.54 -9.20
CA ARG A 617 20.43 -10.76 -9.36
C ARG A 617 19.72 -10.79 -10.70
N ASP A 618 19.61 -11.99 -11.27
CA ASP A 618 18.94 -12.21 -12.55
C ASP A 618 17.43 -12.50 -12.39
N LYS A 619 17.01 -12.99 -11.21
CA LYS A 619 15.63 -13.36 -10.93
C LYS A 619 14.92 -12.27 -10.15
N ASN A 620 13.67 -11.97 -10.52
CA ASN A 620 12.79 -11.08 -9.75
C ASN A 620 12.20 -11.78 -8.51
N ALA A 621 11.63 -11.00 -7.58
CA ALA A 621 11.08 -11.53 -6.34
C ALA A 621 9.91 -12.51 -6.56
N THR A 622 9.17 -12.41 -7.66
CA THR A 622 8.07 -13.34 -7.97
C THR A 622 8.59 -14.73 -8.29
N VAL A 623 9.64 -14.84 -9.12
CA VAL A 623 10.28 -16.13 -9.42
C VAL A 623 10.93 -16.72 -8.17
N LEU A 624 11.58 -15.87 -7.36
CA LEU A 624 12.20 -16.31 -6.10
C LEU A 624 11.15 -16.76 -5.07
N GLN A 625 9.98 -16.14 -5.06
CA GLN A 625 8.84 -16.57 -4.24
C GLN A 625 8.38 -17.99 -4.60
N GLU A 626 8.28 -18.30 -5.88
CA GLU A 626 7.92 -19.65 -6.34
C GLU A 626 8.97 -20.69 -5.93
N GLU A 627 10.25 -20.38 -6.12
CA GLU A 627 11.34 -21.27 -5.71
C GLU A 627 11.38 -21.50 -4.20
N LEU A 628 11.17 -20.44 -3.41
CA LEU A 628 11.06 -20.53 -1.96
C LEU A 628 9.86 -21.35 -1.54
N GLN A 629 8.67 -21.15 -2.15
CA GLN A 629 7.48 -21.93 -1.84
C GLN A 629 7.70 -23.41 -2.10
N GLN A 630 8.34 -23.78 -3.22
CA GLN A 630 8.66 -25.17 -3.52
C GLN A 630 9.63 -25.81 -2.49
N LYS A 631 10.63 -25.04 -2.04
CA LYS A 631 11.57 -25.49 -0.99
C LYS A 631 10.88 -25.62 0.37
N TRP A 632 10.06 -24.64 0.74
CA TRP A 632 9.37 -24.62 2.02
C TRP A 632 8.25 -25.65 2.12
N ASN A 633 7.64 -26.05 1.00
CA ASN A 633 6.68 -27.17 0.95
C ASN A 633 7.32 -28.52 1.33
N GLN A 634 8.65 -28.64 1.34
CA GLN A 634 9.36 -29.85 1.77
C GLN A 634 9.56 -29.93 3.28
N ILE A 635 9.26 -28.86 4.02
CA ILE A 635 9.38 -28.84 5.48
C ILE A 635 8.22 -29.61 6.09
N ALA A 636 8.52 -30.75 6.70
CA ALA A 636 7.53 -31.59 7.34
C ALA A 636 7.11 -31.03 8.70
N GLY A 637 5.81 -31.05 8.98
CA GLY A 637 5.24 -30.66 10.28
C GLY A 637 4.88 -29.19 10.44
N ALA A 638 5.23 -28.33 9.47
CA ALA A 638 4.76 -26.95 9.40
C ALA A 638 4.25 -26.62 8.00
N ARG A 639 3.32 -25.69 7.92
CA ARG A 639 2.88 -25.08 6.65
C ARG A 639 3.51 -23.72 6.52
N VAL A 640 4.15 -23.46 5.38
CA VAL A 640 4.86 -22.19 5.16
C VAL A 640 4.31 -21.55 3.89
N ALA A 641 3.83 -20.32 4.01
CA ALA A 641 3.40 -19.52 2.87
C ALA A 641 4.50 -18.53 2.47
N ALA A 642 4.83 -18.48 1.18
CA ALA A 642 5.68 -17.46 0.57
C ALA A 642 4.79 -16.36 -0.04
N PHE A 643 5.00 -15.11 0.35
CA PHE A 643 4.26 -13.98 -0.20
C PHE A 643 5.12 -12.72 -0.19
N GLN A 644 4.69 -11.68 -0.89
CA GLN A 644 5.39 -10.40 -0.94
C GLN A 644 4.59 -9.33 -0.19
N PHE A 645 5.23 -8.20 0.11
CA PHE A 645 4.52 -7.04 0.63
C PHE A 645 3.40 -6.62 -0.32
N PRO A 646 2.26 -6.15 0.21
CA PRO A 646 1.21 -5.59 -0.62
C PRO A 646 1.74 -4.49 -1.55
N PRO A 647 1.27 -4.44 -2.80
CA PRO A 647 1.76 -3.44 -3.77
C PRO A 647 1.32 -2.01 -3.44
N LEU A 648 0.28 -1.85 -2.62
CA LEU A 648 -0.28 -0.55 -2.22
C LEU A 648 -0.32 -0.41 -0.70
N PRO A 649 -0.26 0.82 -0.17
CA PRO A 649 -0.35 1.07 1.26
C PRO A 649 -1.76 0.75 1.82
N GLY A 650 -1.82 0.45 3.13
CA GLY A 650 -3.07 0.28 3.88
C GLY A 650 -3.61 -1.14 3.96
N SER A 651 -3.03 -2.12 3.28
CA SER A 651 -3.38 -3.54 3.44
C SER A 651 -2.30 -4.32 4.20
N GLN A 652 -2.73 -5.35 4.92
CA GLN A 652 -1.84 -6.25 5.67
C GLN A 652 -2.26 -7.71 5.45
N GLY A 653 -1.36 -8.65 5.72
CA GLY A 653 -1.60 -10.08 5.62
C GLY A 653 -1.41 -10.63 4.20
N LEU A 654 -2.01 -11.80 3.96
CA LEU A 654 -1.93 -12.47 2.67
C LEU A 654 -2.74 -11.71 1.60
N PRO A 655 -2.40 -11.84 0.32
CA PRO A 655 -3.04 -11.10 -0.79
C PRO A 655 -4.54 -11.37 -0.92
N VAL A 656 -4.98 -12.61 -0.65
CA VAL A 656 -6.40 -12.99 -0.66
C VAL A 656 -6.87 -13.15 0.78
N GLN A 657 -7.93 -12.45 1.16
CA GLN A 657 -8.59 -12.52 2.45
C GLN A 657 -10.11 -12.45 2.23
N PHE A 658 -10.75 -13.58 2.36
CA PHE A 658 -12.19 -13.76 2.15
C PHE A 658 -12.85 -14.18 3.46
N VAL A 659 -13.82 -13.42 3.93
CA VAL A 659 -14.45 -13.58 5.23
C VAL A 659 -15.82 -14.22 5.06
N ILE A 660 -16.06 -15.33 5.78
CA ILE A 660 -17.38 -15.94 5.93
C ILE A 660 -17.85 -15.61 7.34
N SER A 661 -19.01 -15.01 7.48
CA SER A 661 -19.56 -14.60 8.77
C SER A 661 -21.01 -15.06 8.97
N THR A 662 -21.36 -15.34 10.23
CA THR A 662 -22.68 -15.85 10.62
C THR A 662 -22.97 -15.60 12.11
N THR A 663 -24.21 -15.73 12.51
CA THR A 663 -24.60 -15.78 13.93
C THR A 663 -24.63 -17.20 14.50
N GLU A 664 -24.42 -18.20 13.64
CA GLU A 664 -24.39 -19.62 14.03
C GLU A 664 -23.13 -19.95 14.87
N PRO A 665 -23.16 -21.06 15.65
CA PRO A 665 -22.00 -21.51 16.41
C PRO A 665 -20.77 -21.80 15.53
N PHE A 666 -19.58 -21.69 16.12
CA PHE A 666 -18.30 -21.91 15.41
C PHE A 666 -18.15 -23.29 14.78
N GLN A 667 -18.80 -24.34 15.34
CA GLN A 667 -18.81 -25.68 14.76
C GLN A 667 -19.45 -25.67 13.37
N ASN A 668 -20.62 -25.03 13.22
CA ASN A 668 -21.33 -24.93 11.94
C ASN A 668 -20.55 -24.08 10.94
N LEU A 669 -19.99 -22.98 11.42
CA LEU A 669 -19.13 -22.11 10.60
C LEU A 669 -17.87 -22.86 10.13
N ASN A 670 -17.28 -23.69 10.99
CA ASN A 670 -16.12 -24.49 10.62
C ASN A 670 -16.44 -25.50 9.51
N GLU A 671 -17.59 -26.18 9.57
CA GLU A 671 -18.02 -27.10 8.50
C GLU A 671 -18.10 -26.37 7.15
N VAL A 672 -18.74 -25.22 7.11
CA VAL A 672 -18.85 -24.41 5.88
C VAL A 672 -17.47 -23.91 5.42
N SER A 673 -16.66 -23.39 6.32
CA SER A 673 -15.33 -22.86 5.98
C SER A 673 -14.39 -23.95 5.47
N GLN A 674 -14.43 -25.15 6.04
CA GLN A 674 -13.65 -26.32 5.58
C GLN A 674 -14.11 -26.80 4.20
N ALA A 675 -15.43 -26.83 3.94
CA ALA A 675 -15.95 -27.17 2.62
C ALA A 675 -15.50 -26.21 1.53
N VAL A 676 -15.50 -24.90 1.82
CA VAL A 676 -14.99 -23.88 0.89
C VAL A 676 -13.47 -23.98 0.73
N LEU A 677 -12.73 -24.23 1.82
CA LEU A 677 -11.28 -24.40 1.82
C LEU A 677 -10.84 -25.60 0.96
N GLU A 678 -11.55 -26.72 1.04
CA GLU A 678 -11.26 -27.90 0.25
C GLU A 678 -11.49 -27.64 -1.24
N GLN A 679 -12.62 -27.02 -1.61
CA GLN A 679 -12.85 -26.58 -2.99
C GLN A 679 -11.75 -25.61 -3.48
N ALA A 680 -11.27 -24.71 -2.60
CA ALA A 680 -10.19 -23.80 -2.92
C ALA A 680 -8.86 -24.54 -3.17
N ARG A 681 -8.55 -25.56 -2.39
CA ARG A 681 -7.36 -26.42 -2.58
C ARG A 681 -7.43 -27.21 -3.89
N GLU A 682 -8.58 -27.79 -4.19
CA GLU A 682 -8.81 -28.58 -5.41
C GLU A 682 -8.79 -27.69 -6.67
N SER A 683 -9.10 -26.40 -6.55
CA SER A 683 -9.18 -25.49 -7.70
C SER A 683 -7.85 -25.28 -8.44
N GLY A 684 -6.72 -25.57 -7.81
CA GLY A 684 -5.39 -25.28 -8.34
C GLY A 684 -5.06 -23.79 -8.50
N MET A 685 -5.88 -22.88 -7.95
CA MET A 685 -5.70 -21.42 -8.06
C MET A 685 -4.73 -20.86 -7.02
N PHE A 686 -4.35 -21.65 -6.01
CA PHE A 686 -3.56 -21.19 -4.88
C PHE A 686 -2.23 -21.95 -4.75
N PHE A 687 -1.15 -21.24 -4.48
CA PHE A 687 0.06 -21.83 -3.94
C PHE A 687 -0.10 -22.21 -2.47
N PHE A 688 -0.81 -21.37 -1.75
CA PHE A 688 -1.11 -21.54 -0.34
C PHE A 688 -2.53 -21.04 -0.07
N VAL A 689 -3.33 -21.82 0.64
CA VAL A 689 -4.63 -21.40 1.14
C VAL A 689 -4.90 -22.05 2.49
N ASP A 690 -5.40 -21.27 3.43
CA ASP A 690 -5.74 -21.70 4.79
C ASP A 690 -6.90 -20.89 5.37
N THR A 691 -7.49 -21.40 6.44
CA THR A 691 -8.48 -20.67 7.24
C THR A 691 -7.93 -20.37 8.63
N ASP A 692 -8.35 -19.25 9.20
CA ASP A 692 -8.05 -18.87 10.59
C ASP A 692 -8.93 -19.59 11.62
N LEU A 693 -10.08 -20.17 11.19
CA LEU A 693 -10.92 -20.99 12.05
C LEU A 693 -10.50 -22.46 11.93
N LYS A 694 -9.91 -22.97 13.00
CA LYS A 694 -9.52 -24.38 13.16
C LYS A 694 -9.99 -24.87 14.52
N ILE A 695 -10.69 -25.98 14.54
CA ILE A 695 -11.15 -26.64 15.78
C ILE A 695 -10.33 -27.92 15.93
N ASP A 696 -9.05 -27.74 16.27
CA ASP A 696 -8.08 -28.86 16.36
C ASP A 696 -7.13 -28.72 17.55
N LYS A 697 -7.27 -27.63 18.35
CA LYS A 697 -6.43 -27.40 19.52
C LYS A 697 -6.86 -28.29 20.68
N PRO A 698 -5.97 -29.21 21.17
CA PRO A 698 -6.30 -30.02 22.34
C PRO A 698 -6.36 -29.13 23.59
N GLU A 699 -7.42 -29.27 24.36
CA GLU A 699 -7.64 -28.61 25.64
C GLU A 699 -7.87 -29.65 26.75
N ALA A 700 -7.28 -29.40 27.91
CA ALA A 700 -7.51 -30.16 29.13
C ALA A 700 -8.38 -29.32 30.07
N VAL A 701 -9.62 -29.68 30.23
CA VAL A 701 -10.57 -29.02 31.13
C VAL A 701 -10.51 -29.66 32.49
N LEU A 702 -10.15 -28.84 33.49
CA LEU A 702 -10.20 -29.27 34.89
C LEU A 702 -11.63 -29.17 35.41
N VAL A 703 -12.28 -30.33 35.58
CA VAL A 703 -13.62 -30.41 36.12
C VAL A 703 -13.56 -30.49 37.63
N VAL A 704 -14.05 -29.49 38.32
CA VAL A 704 -14.01 -29.34 39.79
C VAL A 704 -15.32 -29.92 40.38
N ASP A 705 -15.15 -30.82 41.36
CA ASP A 705 -16.24 -31.37 42.13
C ASP A 705 -16.68 -30.38 43.25
N ARG A 706 -17.79 -29.72 43.01
CA ARG A 706 -18.29 -28.62 43.86
C ARG A 706 -18.64 -29.07 45.24
N ASP A 707 -19.19 -30.29 45.37
CA ASP A 707 -19.60 -30.83 46.67
C ASP A 707 -18.39 -31.20 47.52
N LYS A 708 -17.36 -31.78 46.93
CA LYS A 708 -16.09 -32.03 47.63
C LYS A 708 -15.40 -30.78 48.05
N VAL A 709 -15.35 -29.76 47.18
CA VAL A 709 -14.78 -28.44 47.52
C VAL A 709 -15.50 -27.85 48.71
N ALA A 710 -16.84 -27.85 48.71
CA ALA A 710 -17.65 -27.32 49.82
C ALA A 710 -17.45 -28.14 51.10
N SER A 711 -17.40 -29.47 50.99
CA SER A 711 -17.19 -30.33 52.17
C SER A 711 -15.83 -30.14 52.86
N LEU A 712 -14.83 -29.67 52.11
CA LEU A 712 -13.48 -29.32 52.64
C LEU A 712 -13.37 -27.86 53.10
N GLY A 713 -14.48 -27.13 53.10
CA GLY A 713 -14.52 -25.72 53.48
C GLY A 713 -13.85 -24.77 52.48
N LEU A 714 -13.59 -25.23 51.25
CA LEU A 714 -13.01 -24.44 50.16
C LEU A 714 -14.13 -23.82 49.34
N SER A 715 -13.83 -22.70 48.71
CA SER A 715 -14.66 -22.10 47.65
C SER A 715 -14.08 -22.44 46.27
N GLN A 716 -14.95 -22.27 45.22
CA GLN A 716 -14.47 -22.38 43.85
C GLN A 716 -13.38 -21.34 43.52
N SER A 717 -13.45 -20.17 44.17
CA SER A 717 -12.46 -19.10 44.06
C SER A 717 -11.10 -19.54 44.61
N ASP A 718 -11.06 -20.28 45.73
CA ASP A 718 -9.81 -20.76 46.33
C ASP A 718 -9.11 -21.76 45.39
N VAL A 719 -9.86 -22.69 44.79
CA VAL A 719 -9.33 -23.62 43.80
C VAL A 719 -8.82 -22.88 42.57
N GLY A 720 -9.61 -21.98 42.03
CA GLY A 720 -9.26 -21.18 40.84
C GLY A 720 -8.01 -20.30 41.07
N GLN A 721 -7.96 -19.61 42.20
CA GLN A 721 -6.80 -18.78 42.56
C GLN A 721 -5.52 -19.59 42.79
N ALA A 722 -5.59 -20.74 43.46
CA ALA A 722 -4.43 -21.59 43.70
C ALA A 722 -3.83 -22.09 42.38
N LEU A 723 -4.66 -22.58 41.48
CA LEU A 723 -4.21 -23.08 40.18
C LEU A 723 -3.79 -21.94 39.24
N GLY A 724 -4.53 -20.82 39.22
CA GLY A 724 -4.20 -19.62 38.44
C GLY A 724 -2.86 -19.00 38.87
N SER A 725 -2.59 -18.94 40.18
CA SER A 725 -1.28 -18.49 40.74
C SER A 725 -0.12 -19.41 40.38
N ALA A 726 -0.39 -20.69 40.19
CA ALA A 726 0.63 -21.67 39.81
C ALA A 726 0.97 -21.64 38.32
N LEU A 727 -0.05 -21.56 37.46
CA LEU A 727 0.05 -21.76 36.01
C LEU A 727 -0.04 -20.49 35.20
N GLY A 728 -0.83 -19.51 35.64
CA GLY A 728 -1.32 -18.41 34.79
C GLY A 728 -0.25 -17.44 34.29
N GLY A 729 0.95 -17.43 34.90
CA GLY A 729 2.06 -16.58 34.47
C GLY A 729 1.81 -15.07 34.57
N GLY A 730 0.73 -14.66 35.26
CA GLY A 730 0.43 -13.27 35.56
C GLY A 730 1.42 -12.69 36.61
N TYR A 731 1.65 -11.36 36.52
CA TYR A 731 2.49 -10.70 37.51
C TYR A 731 1.69 -10.34 38.80
N VAL A 732 2.40 -10.30 39.91
CA VAL A 732 1.82 -9.91 41.21
C VAL A 732 1.91 -8.39 41.43
N ASN A 733 3.09 -7.85 41.28
CA ASN A 733 3.43 -6.45 41.49
C ASN A 733 4.69 -6.07 40.68
N TYR A 734 5.26 -4.93 40.98
CA TYR A 734 6.47 -4.43 40.34
C TYR A 734 7.59 -4.27 41.36
N PHE A 735 8.85 -4.33 40.89
CA PHE A 735 10.04 -3.97 41.60
C PHE A 735 10.92 -3.04 40.75
N SER A 736 11.81 -2.28 41.37
CA SER A 736 12.62 -1.28 40.67
C SER A 736 14.08 -1.73 40.55
N ILE A 737 14.63 -1.56 39.30
CA ILE A 737 16.10 -1.65 39.07
C ILE A 737 16.52 -0.37 38.36
N ALA A 738 17.43 0.40 38.93
CA ALA A 738 18.01 1.59 38.36
C ALA A 738 16.93 2.58 37.80
N GLY A 739 15.88 2.81 38.61
CA GLY A 739 14.80 3.76 38.32
C GLY A 739 13.75 3.27 37.31
N ARG A 740 13.76 1.99 36.95
CA ARG A 740 12.71 1.38 36.08
C ARG A 740 11.97 0.28 36.80
N SER A 741 10.67 0.19 36.54
CA SER A 741 9.78 -0.81 37.11
C SER A 741 9.73 -2.06 36.25
N TYR A 742 9.85 -3.23 36.87
CA TYR A 742 9.78 -4.54 36.26
C TYR A 742 8.81 -5.43 37.00
N LYS A 743 8.22 -6.41 36.31
CA LYS A 743 7.22 -7.31 36.86
C LYS A 743 7.84 -8.35 37.81
N VAL A 744 7.10 -8.77 38.82
CA VAL A 744 7.36 -9.92 39.66
C VAL A 744 6.41 -11.04 39.28
N ILE A 745 6.93 -12.16 38.80
CA ILE A 745 6.13 -13.24 38.20
C ILE A 745 6.45 -14.57 38.88
N PRO A 746 5.58 -15.05 39.79
CA PRO A 746 5.64 -16.43 40.29
C PRO A 746 5.02 -17.39 39.28
N GLN A 747 5.61 -18.56 39.10
CA GLN A 747 5.08 -19.62 38.25
C GLN A 747 5.74 -20.94 38.60
N VAL A 748 5.04 -22.07 38.48
CA VAL A 748 5.65 -23.37 38.70
C VAL A 748 6.74 -23.68 37.68
N LEU A 749 7.74 -24.48 38.09
CA LEU A 749 8.79 -24.96 37.21
C LEU A 749 8.23 -25.60 35.95
N GLN A 750 8.94 -25.47 34.82
CA GLN A 750 8.54 -26.09 33.58
C GLN A 750 8.42 -27.62 33.69
N THR A 751 9.31 -28.26 34.49
CA THR A 751 9.30 -29.69 34.77
C THR A 751 8.03 -30.18 35.46
N ASP A 752 7.35 -29.29 36.20
CA ASP A 752 6.13 -29.60 36.93
C ASP A 752 4.84 -29.33 36.10
N ARG A 753 4.98 -28.92 34.88
CA ARG A 753 3.87 -28.63 33.93
C ARG A 753 4.13 -29.15 32.51
N LEU A 754 4.81 -30.29 32.37
CA LEU A 754 5.11 -30.92 31.09
C LEU A 754 3.87 -31.55 30.45
N ASN A 755 2.91 -31.97 31.27
CA ASN A 755 1.66 -32.57 30.80
C ASN A 755 0.47 -32.14 31.70
N PRO A 756 -0.78 -32.17 31.17
CA PRO A 756 -1.95 -31.73 31.96
C PRO A 756 -2.18 -32.48 33.27
N SER A 757 -1.82 -33.77 33.34
CA SER A 757 -2.05 -34.59 34.55
C SER A 757 -1.28 -34.07 35.74
N GLN A 758 -0.12 -33.44 35.57
CA GLN A 758 0.69 -32.89 36.67
C GLN A 758 -0.03 -31.77 37.44
N VAL A 759 -1.03 -31.13 36.83
CA VAL A 759 -1.87 -30.09 37.48
C VAL A 759 -2.64 -30.67 38.66
N LEU A 760 -3.00 -31.97 38.61
CA LEU A 760 -3.68 -32.65 39.68
C LEU A 760 -2.81 -32.91 40.91
N ASP A 761 -1.47 -32.82 40.78
CA ASP A 761 -0.50 -32.98 41.83
C ASP A 761 -0.25 -31.67 42.58
N TYR A 762 -0.80 -30.54 42.11
CA TYR A 762 -0.66 -29.25 42.79
C TYR A 762 -1.47 -29.25 44.09
N TYR A 763 -1.02 -28.50 45.07
CA TYR A 763 -1.59 -28.48 46.38
C TYR A 763 -2.52 -27.28 46.60
N LEU A 764 -3.69 -27.58 47.10
CA LEU A 764 -4.67 -26.62 47.60
C LEU A 764 -4.58 -26.52 49.12
N ARG A 765 -4.81 -25.35 49.67
CA ARG A 765 -4.81 -25.15 51.09
C ARG A 765 -6.22 -25.04 51.66
N THR A 766 -6.56 -25.89 52.58
CA THR A 766 -7.83 -25.86 53.29
C THR A 766 -7.85 -24.79 54.42
N PRO A 767 -9.02 -24.32 54.88
CA PRO A 767 -9.10 -23.30 55.95
C PRO A 767 -8.45 -23.73 57.25
N ASP A 768 -8.39 -25.01 57.60
CA ASP A 768 -7.65 -25.57 58.78
C ASP A 768 -6.13 -25.54 58.65
N GLY A 769 -5.65 -25.12 57.44
CA GLY A 769 -4.20 -24.99 57.16
C GLY A 769 -3.53 -26.27 56.68
N SER A 770 -4.26 -27.36 56.44
CA SER A 770 -3.76 -28.55 55.74
C SER A 770 -3.66 -28.32 54.25
N VAL A 771 -2.81 -29.10 53.56
CA VAL A 771 -2.64 -29.07 52.11
C VAL A 771 -3.08 -30.38 51.52
N ILE A 772 -3.88 -30.31 50.47
CA ILE A 772 -4.42 -31.48 49.74
C ILE A 772 -4.09 -31.37 48.28
N PRO A 773 -3.84 -32.47 47.56
CA PRO A 773 -3.62 -32.42 46.11
C PRO A 773 -4.93 -32.05 45.38
N ALA A 774 -4.80 -31.33 44.26
CA ALA A 774 -5.96 -30.93 43.45
C ALA A 774 -6.75 -32.13 42.92
N SER A 775 -6.12 -33.30 42.78
CA SER A 775 -6.77 -34.57 42.41
C SER A 775 -7.88 -35.00 43.40
N THR A 776 -7.86 -34.51 44.67
CA THR A 776 -8.91 -34.75 45.65
C THR A 776 -10.27 -34.14 45.21
N VAL A 777 -10.24 -32.96 44.56
CA VAL A 777 -11.44 -32.16 44.23
C VAL A 777 -11.66 -31.97 42.74
N ALA A 778 -10.74 -32.48 41.90
CA ALA A 778 -10.86 -32.25 40.47
C ALA A 778 -10.36 -33.45 39.65
N HIS A 779 -10.84 -33.54 38.39
CA HIS A 779 -10.35 -34.46 37.39
C HIS A 779 -10.23 -33.80 36.07
N ILE A 780 -9.43 -34.33 35.12
CA ILE A 780 -9.22 -33.79 33.80
C ILE A 780 -10.14 -34.46 32.81
N LYS A 781 -10.79 -33.64 31.98
CA LYS A 781 -11.52 -34.02 30.78
C LYS A 781 -10.82 -33.41 29.57
N HIS A 782 -10.52 -34.20 28.56
CA HIS A 782 -9.96 -33.73 27.28
C HIS A 782 -11.08 -33.30 26.33
N SER A 783 -10.83 -32.17 25.65
CA SER A 783 -11.70 -31.62 24.61
C SER A 783 -10.83 -31.07 23.48
N VAL A 784 -11.48 -30.73 22.40
CA VAL A 784 -10.85 -30.03 21.26
C VAL A 784 -11.60 -28.72 21.05
N VAL A 785 -10.88 -27.64 20.97
CA VAL A 785 -11.42 -26.28 20.91
C VAL A 785 -10.84 -25.50 19.73
N PRO A 786 -11.45 -24.37 19.33
CA PRO A 786 -10.85 -23.47 18.37
C PRO A 786 -9.48 -22.94 18.83
N GLU A 787 -8.52 -22.80 17.91
CA GLU A 787 -7.24 -22.14 18.20
C GLU A 787 -7.44 -20.66 18.60
N SER A 788 -8.37 -19.99 17.91
CA SER A 788 -8.82 -18.62 18.15
C SER A 788 -10.31 -18.48 17.86
N ILE A 789 -10.93 -17.51 18.52
CA ILE A 789 -12.29 -17.07 18.24
C ILE A 789 -12.21 -15.72 17.56
N ASN A 790 -12.71 -15.67 16.32
CA ASN A 790 -12.62 -14.49 15.47
C ASN A 790 -14.02 -13.93 15.21
N HIS A 791 -14.15 -12.62 15.29
CA HIS A 791 -15.35 -11.92 14.84
C HIS A 791 -15.01 -10.94 13.73
N PHE A 792 -15.94 -10.74 12.83
CA PHE A 792 -15.93 -9.70 11.82
C PHE A 792 -17.26 -8.96 11.87
N GLN A 793 -17.20 -7.63 12.08
CA GLN A 793 -18.39 -6.80 12.28
C GLN A 793 -19.33 -7.37 13.38
N GLN A 794 -18.73 -7.81 14.49
CA GLN A 794 -19.40 -8.43 15.63
C GLN A 794 -20.08 -9.80 15.35
N LEU A 795 -19.89 -10.40 14.18
CA LEU A 795 -20.38 -11.72 13.85
C LEU A 795 -19.27 -12.76 13.96
N ASN A 796 -19.62 -13.99 14.31
CA ASN A 796 -18.68 -15.11 14.23
C ASN A 796 -18.14 -15.23 12.83
N SER A 797 -16.83 -15.31 12.66
CA SER A 797 -16.20 -15.27 11.35
C SER A 797 -15.12 -16.33 11.16
N ALA A 798 -14.95 -16.74 9.92
CA ALA A 798 -13.84 -17.53 9.43
C ALA A 798 -13.26 -16.84 8.20
N THR A 799 -11.95 -16.54 8.22
CA THR A 799 -11.27 -15.89 7.11
C THR A 799 -10.45 -16.92 6.33
N ILE A 800 -10.78 -17.10 5.06
CA ILE A 800 -9.95 -17.86 4.13
C ILE A 800 -8.91 -16.94 3.53
N SER A 801 -7.66 -17.24 3.83
CA SER A 801 -6.51 -16.44 3.38
C SER A 801 -5.62 -17.25 2.45
N GLY A 802 -5.09 -16.62 1.41
CA GLY A 802 -4.27 -17.36 0.44
C GLY A 802 -3.36 -16.50 -0.43
N VAL A 803 -2.49 -17.22 -1.14
CA VAL A 803 -1.57 -16.69 -2.15
C VAL A 803 -1.88 -17.40 -3.46
N THR A 804 -2.17 -16.65 -4.51
CA THR A 804 -2.55 -17.18 -5.82
C THR A 804 -1.33 -17.68 -6.60
N VAL A 805 -1.56 -18.64 -7.48
CA VAL A 805 -0.54 -19.03 -8.48
C VAL A 805 -0.40 -17.93 -9.55
N PRO A 806 0.78 -17.77 -10.20
CA PRO A 806 0.97 -16.83 -11.27
C PRO A 806 -0.07 -16.98 -12.39
N GLY A 807 -0.54 -15.86 -12.90
CA GLY A 807 -1.55 -15.84 -13.96
C GLY A 807 -3.01 -15.98 -13.52
N VAL A 808 -3.26 -16.24 -12.23
CA VAL A 808 -4.59 -16.17 -11.61
C VAL A 808 -4.75 -14.84 -10.91
N SER A 809 -5.75 -14.05 -11.34
CA SER A 809 -5.99 -12.73 -10.77
C SER A 809 -6.79 -12.78 -9.46
N GLN A 810 -6.65 -11.73 -8.65
CA GLN A 810 -7.39 -11.58 -7.39
C GLN A 810 -8.91 -11.63 -7.62
N GLY A 811 -9.42 -10.98 -8.68
CA GLY A 811 -10.84 -10.99 -9.00
C GLY A 811 -11.38 -12.38 -9.31
N GLN A 812 -10.63 -13.21 -10.06
CA GLN A 812 -11.03 -14.59 -10.36
C GLN A 812 -11.16 -15.44 -9.09
N VAL A 813 -10.22 -15.31 -8.18
CA VAL A 813 -10.20 -16.06 -6.91
C VAL A 813 -11.34 -15.63 -5.99
N LEU A 814 -11.58 -14.34 -5.84
CA LEU A 814 -12.68 -13.84 -5.00
C LEU A 814 -14.04 -14.24 -5.55
N ASP A 815 -14.23 -14.21 -6.87
CA ASP A 815 -15.45 -14.70 -7.51
C ASP A 815 -15.64 -16.23 -7.30
N PHE A 816 -14.55 -17.00 -7.37
CA PHE A 816 -14.58 -18.43 -7.08
C PHE A 816 -15.00 -18.68 -5.63
N LEU A 817 -14.35 -18.04 -4.64
CA LEU A 817 -14.65 -18.21 -3.22
C LEU A 817 -16.09 -17.80 -2.90
N ARG A 818 -16.60 -16.72 -3.51
CA ARG A 818 -17.99 -16.30 -3.35
C ARG A 818 -18.97 -17.36 -3.87
N LYS A 819 -18.70 -17.96 -5.02
CA LYS A 819 -19.53 -19.03 -5.60
C LYS A 819 -19.47 -20.30 -4.76
N ALA A 820 -18.27 -20.70 -4.31
CA ALA A 820 -18.07 -21.85 -3.44
C ALA A 820 -18.83 -21.68 -2.11
N THR A 821 -18.76 -20.48 -1.52
CA THR A 821 -19.52 -20.17 -0.29
C THR A 821 -21.02 -20.20 -0.53
N ALA A 822 -21.52 -19.64 -1.64
CA ALA A 822 -22.95 -19.68 -1.96
C ALA A 822 -23.47 -21.12 -2.20
N GLN A 823 -22.61 -22.07 -2.57
CA GLN A 823 -22.96 -23.48 -2.71
C GLN A 823 -22.88 -24.25 -1.40
N ALA A 824 -21.90 -23.92 -0.54
CA ALA A 824 -21.66 -24.66 0.70
C ALA A 824 -22.47 -24.13 1.90
N ALA A 825 -22.77 -22.82 1.92
CA ALA A 825 -23.37 -22.16 3.07
C ALA A 825 -24.92 -22.19 3.02
N PRO A 826 -25.57 -22.56 4.12
CA PRO A 826 -27.02 -22.40 4.29
C PRO A 826 -27.42 -20.91 4.41
N ALA A 827 -28.73 -20.65 4.51
CA ALA A 827 -29.22 -19.29 4.81
C ALA A 827 -28.69 -18.78 6.16
N GLY A 828 -28.37 -17.50 6.24
CA GLY A 828 -27.83 -16.88 7.47
C GLY A 828 -26.30 -16.72 7.47
N TYR A 829 -25.63 -17.12 6.40
CA TYR A 829 -24.21 -16.85 6.18
C TYR A 829 -24.03 -15.67 5.22
N SER A 830 -23.02 -14.88 5.47
CA SER A 830 -22.63 -13.75 4.62
C SER A 830 -21.16 -13.84 4.24
N ALA A 831 -20.84 -13.34 3.05
CA ALA A 831 -19.49 -13.22 2.57
C ALA A 831 -19.06 -11.75 2.60
N ASP A 832 -17.89 -11.49 3.14
CA ASP A 832 -17.26 -10.16 3.16
C ASP A 832 -15.75 -10.30 2.85
N TYR A 833 -15.04 -9.23 2.93
CA TYR A 833 -13.62 -9.15 2.56
C TYR A 833 -12.84 -8.34 3.59
N SER A 834 -11.56 -8.66 3.75
CA SER A 834 -10.63 -7.85 4.56
C SER A 834 -9.34 -7.55 3.79
N GLY A 835 -8.53 -6.64 4.32
CA GLY A 835 -7.23 -6.28 3.76
C GLY A 835 -7.27 -5.89 2.28
N ALA A 836 -6.33 -6.42 1.49
CA ALA A 836 -6.21 -6.13 0.05
C ALA A 836 -7.45 -6.56 -0.76
N SER A 837 -8.13 -7.64 -0.35
CA SER A 837 -9.36 -8.10 -1.01
C SER A 837 -10.51 -7.10 -0.86
N ARG A 838 -10.66 -6.50 0.34
CA ARG A 838 -11.68 -5.46 0.57
C ARG A 838 -11.39 -4.21 -0.25
N GLN A 839 -10.13 -3.76 -0.26
CA GLN A 839 -9.71 -2.62 -1.09
C GLN A 839 -10.01 -2.88 -2.57
N PHE A 840 -9.68 -4.05 -3.10
CA PHE A 840 -10.00 -4.42 -4.48
C PHE A 840 -11.49 -4.33 -4.78
N VAL A 841 -12.34 -4.89 -3.92
CA VAL A 841 -13.80 -4.88 -4.14
C VAL A 841 -14.38 -3.47 -4.05
N GLN A 842 -13.92 -2.64 -3.11
CA GLN A 842 -14.35 -1.25 -2.97
C GLN A 842 -13.94 -0.39 -4.18
N GLU A 843 -12.74 -0.59 -4.72
CA GLU A 843 -12.19 0.20 -5.83
C GLU A 843 -12.71 -0.25 -7.21
N SER A 844 -13.05 -1.53 -7.39
CA SER A 844 -13.43 -2.08 -8.70
C SER A 844 -14.71 -1.49 -9.27
N GLY A 845 -15.63 -0.98 -8.47
CA GLY A 845 -16.86 -0.31 -8.94
C GLY A 845 -16.68 1.13 -9.41
N GLY A 846 -15.65 1.84 -8.95
CA GLY A 846 -15.45 3.27 -9.19
C GLY A 846 -14.97 3.61 -10.62
N PHE A 847 -14.21 2.72 -11.25
CA PHE A 847 -13.56 2.99 -12.53
C PHE A 847 -14.55 3.27 -13.67
N VAL A 848 -15.60 2.47 -13.80
CA VAL A 848 -16.60 2.64 -14.89
C VAL A 848 -17.29 4.00 -14.76
N ILE A 849 -17.62 4.42 -13.54
CA ILE A 849 -18.23 5.73 -13.26
C ILE A 849 -17.25 6.84 -13.63
N THR A 850 -15.99 6.72 -13.25
CA THR A 850 -14.94 7.69 -13.59
C THR A 850 -14.75 7.81 -15.10
N LEU A 851 -14.71 6.70 -15.82
CA LEU A 851 -14.57 6.67 -17.29
C LEU A 851 -15.78 7.33 -18.00
N LEU A 852 -17.00 7.04 -17.54
CA LEU A 852 -18.21 7.65 -18.06
C LEU A 852 -18.24 9.16 -17.77
N LEU A 853 -17.90 9.57 -16.54
CA LEU A 853 -17.84 10.98 -16.17
C LEU A 853 -16.79 11.73 -16.98
N ALA A 854 -15.60 11.14 -17.16
CA ALA A 854 -14.55 11.70 -18.01
C ALA A 854 -15.03 11.86 -19.46
N THR A 855 -15.71 10.86 -20.01
CA THR A 855 -16.28 10.93 -21.36
C THR A 855 -17.31 12.07 -21.49
N ILE A 856 -18.20 12.23 -20.51
CA ILE A 856 -19.19 13.30 -20.47
C ILE A 856 -18.53 14.67 -20.37
N ILE A 857 -17.55 14.85 -19.47
CA ILE A 857 -16.87 16.14 -19.31
C ILE A 857 -16.09 16.52 -20.56
N VAL A 858 -15.39 15.57 -21.19
CA VAL A 858 -14.69 15.80 -22.46
C VAL A 858 -15.67 16.14 -23.56
N PHE A 859 -16.79 15.43 -23.64
CA PHE A 859 -17.86 15.74 -24.61
C PHE A 859 -18.37 17.17 -24.43
N LEU A 860 -18.65 17.59 -23.20
CA LEU A 860 -19.14 18.95 -22.91
C LEU A 860 -18.07 20.01 -23.22
N ALA A 861 -16.80 19.76 -22.85
CA ALA A 861 -15.69 20.66 -23.15
C ALA A 861 -15.51 20.84 -24.67
N LEU A 862 -15.58 19.75 -25.43
CA LEU A 862 -15.53 19.79 -26.88
C LEU A 862 -16.78 20.46 -27.48
N ALA A 863 -17.98 20.20 -26.97
CA ALA A 863 -19.22 20.82 -27.44
C ALA A 863 -19.19 22.34 -27.26
N ALA A 864 -18.68 22.82 -26.11
CA ALA A 864 -18.49 24.25 -25.88
C ALA A 864 -17.42 24.85 -26.82
N GLN A 865 -16.34 24.10 -27.11
CA GLN A 865 -15.25 24.54 -27.98
C GLN A 865 -15.65 24.65 -29.44
N PHE A 866 -16.41 23.69 -29.97
CA PHE A 866 -16.81 23.61 -31.34
C PHE A 866 -18.16 24.27 -31.59
N GLU A 867 -18.87 24.72 -30.55
CA GLU A 867 -20.27 25.18 -30.62
C GLU A 867 -21.18 24.20 -31.37
N SER A 868 -20.91 22.89 -31.17
CA SER A 868 -21.57 21.81 -31.90
C SER A 868 -21.68 20.58 -31.01
N PHE A 869 -22.81 19.89 -31.00
CA PHE A 869 -22.97 18.57 -30.36
C PHE A 869 -22.59 17.39 -31.26
N ARG A 870 -22.43 17.63 -32.58
CA ARG A 870 -22.08 16.58 -33.55
C ARG A 870 -20.57 16.34 -33.64
N ASP A 871 -19.79 17.42 -33.69
CA ASP A 871 -18.33 17.33 -33.79
C ASP A 871 -17.65 16.57 -32.63
N PRO A 872 -18.04 16.77 -31.35
CA PRO A 872 -17.55 15.95 -30.25
C PRO A 872 -17.79 14.45 -30.42
N ILE A 873 -18.97 14.05 -30.97
CA ILE A 873 -19.26 12.62 -31.22
C ILE A 873 -18.29 12.05 -32.24
N VAL A 874 -18.03 12.80 -33.34
CA VAL A 874 -17.06 12.39 -34.38
C VAL A 874 -15.66 12.21 -33.77
N ILE A 875 -15.23 13.11 -32.88
CA ILE A 875 -13.92 13.08 -32.24
C ILE A 875 -13.83 11.89 -31.26
N LEU A 876 -14.83 11.73 -30.40
CA LEU A 876 -14.84 10.72 -29.34
C LEU A 876 -15.00 9.29 -29.85
N ILE A 877 -15.42 9.07 -31.11
CA ILE A 877 -15.47 7.72 -31.69
C ILE A 877 -14.08 7.08 -31.79
N SER A 878 -13.01 7.86 -31.75
CA SER A 878 -11.63 7.38 -31.71
C SER A 878 -11.29 6.71 -30.37
N VAL A 879 -11.98 7.07 -29.26
CA VAL A 879 -11.70 6.58 -27.91
C VAL A 879 -11.96 5.07 -27.77
N PRO A 880 -13.15 4.52 -28.11
CA PRO A 880 -13.37 3.08 -28.05
C PRO A 880 -12.37 2.26 -28.85
N MET A 881 -11.84 2.79 -29.95
CA MET A 881 -10.87 2.11 -30.80
C MET A 881 -9.50 2.00 -30.10
N ALA A 882 -9.09 3.06 -29.43
CA ALA A 882 -7.87 3.04 -28.64
C ALA A 882 -7.99 2.14 -27.41
N LEU A 883 -9.15 2.19 -26.73
CA LEU A 883 -9.45 1.30 -25.61
C LEU A 883 -9.45 -0.17 -26.07
N PHE A 884 -10.04 -0.49 -27.22
CA PHE A 884 -10.00 -1.81 -27.81
C PHE A 884 -8.57 -2.29 -28.04
N GLY A 885 -7.72 -1.41 -28.60
CA GLY A 885 -6.30 -1.70 -28.84
C GLY A 885 -5.55 -2.02 -27.56
N ALA A 886 -5.80 -1.31 -26.46
CA ALA A 886 -5.19 -1.59 -25.17
C ALA A 886 -5.75 -2.87 -24.52
N LEU A 887 -7.07 -3.06 -24.54
CA LEU A 887 -7.74 -4.19 -23.91
C LEU A 887 -7.42 -5.56 -24.54
N ILE A 888 -7.08 -5.60 -25.84
CA ILE A 888 -6.59 -6.84 -26.47
C ILE A 888 -5.37 -7.36 -25.70
N PHE A 889 -4.39 -6.51 -25.43
CA PHE A 889 -3.14 -6.91 -24.80
C PHE A 889 -3.31 -7.23 -23.31
N ILE A 890 -4.26 -6.57 -22.64
CA ILE A 890 -4.69 -6.94 -21.29
C ILE A 890 -5.34 -8.33 -21.30
N ASN A 891 -6.23 -8.60 -22.25
CA ASN A 891 -6.97 -9.87 -22.31
C ASN A 891 -6.07 -11.06 -22.71
N ILE A 892 -5.03 -10.85 -23.53
CA ILE A 892 -4.01 -11.87 -23.85
C ILE A 892 -3.16 -12.23 -22.61
N GLY A 893 -3.20 -11.40 -21.55
CA GLY A 893 -2.53 -11.70 -20.29
C GLY A 893 -1.13 -11.08 -20.14
N LEU A 894 -0.77 -10.07 -20.94
CA LEU A 894 0.47 -9.31 -20.75
C LEU A 894 0.44 -8.41 -19.52
N THR A 895 -0.74 -8.00 -19.10
CA THR A 895 -1.01 -7.28 -17.85
C THR A 895 -2.47 -7.55 -17.43
N THR A 896 -2.87 -7.00 -16.30
CA THR A 896 -4.24 -7.11 -15.77
C THR A 896 -4.96 -5.77 -15.81
N LEU A 897 -6.28 -5.79 -15.60
CA LEU A 897 -7.04 -4.58 -15.34
C LEU A 897 -6.82 -4.18 -13.86
N ASN A 898 -6.01 -3.17 -13.63
CA ASN A 898 -5.60 -2.68 -12.31
C ASN A 898 -5.58 -1.15 -12.28
N ILE A 899 -5.31 -0.54 -11.12
CA ILE A 899 -5.36 0.92 -10.99
C ILE A 899 -4.44 1.66 -11.97
N TYR A 900 -3.27 1.12 -12.31
CA TYR A 900 -2.33 1.72 -13.28
C TYR A 900 -2.86 1.63 -14.70
N THR A 901 -3.38 0.46 -15.10
CA THR A 901 -3.98 0.28 -16.42
C THR A 901 -5.27 1.08 -16.58
N GLN A 902 -6.08 1.19 -15.53
CA GLN A 902 -7.29 2.01 -15.52
C GLN A 902 -6.98 3.49 -15.76
N VAL A 903 -5.99 4.05 -15.05
CA VAL A 903 -5.54 5.43 -15.28
C VAL A 903 -4.89 5.59 -16.64
N GLY A 904 -4.15 4.57 -17.11
CA GLY A 904 -3.65 4.52 -18.50
C GLY A 904 -4.76 4.59 -19.55
N LEU A 905 -5.88 3.88 -19.35
CA LEU A 905 -7.05 3.91 -20.24
C LEU A 905 -7.73 5.29 -20.26
N VAL A 906 -7.86 5.95 -19.09
CA VAL A 906 -8.38 7.32 -19.02
C VAL A 906 -7.42 8.30 -19.70
N THR A 907 -6.12 8.17 -19.46
CA THR A 907 -5.08 8.99 -20.11
C THR A 907 -5.14 8.84 -21.63
N LEU A 908 -5.27 7.60 -22.11
CA LEU A 908 -5.38 7.27 -23.53
C LEU A 908 -6.56 7.97 -24.21
N MET A 909 -7.70 8.14 -23.51
CA MET A 909 -8.85 8.88 -24.02
C MET A 909 -8.49 10.33 -24.38
N GLY A 910 -7.77 11.02 -23.51
CA GLY A 910 -7.29 12.39 -23.76
C GLY A 910 -6.31 12.48 -24.93
N LEU A 911 -5.38 11.52 -24.99
CA LEU A 911 -4.34 11.48 -26.02
C LEU A 911 -4.90 11.29 -27.41
N VAL A 912 -5.80 10.33 -27.58
CA VAL A 912 -6.37 9.99 -28.92
C VAL A 912 -7.37 11.01 -29.38
N SER A 913 -8.14 11.62 -28.46
CA SER A 913 -9.08 12.71 -28.82
C SER A 913 -8.40 13.90 -29.50
N LYS A 914 -7.14 14.17 -29.15
CA LYS A 914 -6.33 15.25 -29.73
C LYS A 914 -6.18 15.12 -31.26
N HIS A 915 -5.96 13.89 -31.74
CA HIS A 915 -5.88 13.65 -33.20
C HIS A 915 -7.20 13.95 -33.93
N GLY A 916 -8.31 13.54 -33.31
CA GLY A 916 -9.64 13.85 -33.82
C GLY A 916 -9.91 15.35 -33.85
N ILE A 917 -9.52 16.09 -32.79
CA ILE A 917 -9.66 17.56 -32.72
C ILE A 917 -8.94 18.23 -33.91
N LEU A 918 -7.69 17.86 -34.18
CA LEU A 918 -6.88 18.45 -35.25
C LEU A 918 -7.48 18.23 -36.64
N ILE A 919 -8.03 17.03 -36.90
CA ILE A 919 -8.66 16.71 -38.21
C ILE A 919 -9.98 17.47 -38.35
N VAL A 920 -10.88 17.38 -37.36
CA VAL A 920 -12.23 17.94 -37.42
C VAL A 920 -12.20 19.46 -37.47
N GLN A 921 -11.37 20.10 -36.67
CA GLN A 921 -11.24 21.57 -36.65
C GLN A 921 -10.77 22.09 -38.00
N PHE A 922 -9.72 21.49 -38.56
CA PHE A 922 -9.17 21.94 -39.84
C PHE A 922 -10.16 21.65 -40.98
N ALA A 923 -10.89 20.54 -40.96
CA ALA A 923 -11.95 20.25 -41.92
C ALA A 923 -13.10 21.29 -41.84
N ASN A 924 -13.50 21.69 -40.63
CA ASN A 924 -14.51 22.73 -40.43
C ASN A 924 -14.04 24.11 -40.97
N GLU A 925 -12.75 24.45 -40.76
CA GLU A 925 -12.14 25.67 -41.30
C GLU A 925 -12.16 25.67 -42.86
N LEU A 926 -11.79 24.55 -43.47
CA LEU A 926 -11.83 24.39 -44.93
C LEU A 926 -13.24 24.45 -45.46
N GLN A 927 -14.25 23.89 -44.80
CA GLN A 927 -15.66 24.04 -45.21
C GLN A 927 -16.10 25.50 -45.11
N ARG A 928 -15.74 26.24 -44.06
CA ARG A 928 -16.04 27.69 -43.93
C ARG A 928 -15.33 28.51 -45.01
N ALA A 929 -14.17 28.05 -45.52
CA ALA A 929 -13.47 28.64 -46.65
C ALA A 929 -14.06 28.26 -48.02
N GLY A 930 -15.17 27.49 -48.07
CA GLY A 930 -15.91 27.17 -49.30
C GLY A 930 -15.61 25.78 -49.88
N ARG A 931 -14.81 24.94 -49.27
CA ARG A 931 -14.57 23.55 -49.74
C ARG A 931 -15.77 22.64 -49.46
N GLY A 932 -16.00 21.67 -50.34
CA GLY A 932 -17.02 20.63 -50.13
C GLY A 932 -16.68 19.74 -48.93
N LYS A 933 -17.69 19.19 -48.24
CA LYS A 933 -17.50 18.38 -46.99
C LYS A 933 -16.48 17.25 -47.19
N ARG A 934 -16.55 16.50 -48.31
CA ARG A 934 -15.63 15.41 -48.63
C ARG A 934 -14.22 15.94 -48.89
N GLU A 935 -14.12 16.95 -49.76
CA GLU A 935 -12.84 17.55 -50.12
C GLU A 935 -12.15 18.15 -48.87
N ALA A 936 -12.92 18.81 -48.01
CA ALA A 936 -12.43 19.42 -46.79
C ALA A 936 -11.83 18.38 -45.80
N VAL A 937 -12.46 17.21 -45.61
CA VAL A 937 -11.96 16.18 -44.71
C VAL A 937 -10.76 15.41 -45.29
N GLU A 938 -10.76 15.18 -46.65
CA GLU A 938 -9.60 14.56 -47.31
C GLU A 938 -8.38 15.48 -47.23
N GLU A 939 -8.52 16.75 -47.50
CA GLU A 939 -7.45 17.73 -47.41
C GLU A 939 -6.98 17.92 -45.97
N ALA A 940 -7.92 18.02 -45.03
CA ALA A 940 -7.60 18.14 -43.61
C ALA A 940 -6.78 16.94 -43.07
N ALA A 941 -7.24 15.73 -43.35
CA ALA A 941 -6.55 14.50 -42.94
C ALA A 941 -5.18 14.39 -43.60
N GLY A 942 -5.06 14.79 -44.90
CA GLY A 942 -3.76 14.79 -45.59
C GLY A 942 -2.77 15.79 -45.00
N VAL A 943 -3.17 17.02 -44.76
CA VAL A 943 -2.29 18.06 -44.19
C VAL A 943 -1.89 17.72 -42.76
N ARG A 944 -2.79 17.14 -41.96
CA ARG A 944 -2.55 16.79 -40.56
C ARG A 944 -1.86 15.43 -40.37
N LEU A 945 -1.62 14.65 -41.43
CA LEU A 945 -1.00 13.32 -41.34
C LEU A 945 0.39 13.38 -40.75
N ARG A 946 1.25 14.31 -41.17
CA ARG A 946 2.64 14.45 -40.69
C ARG A 946 2.70 14.78 -39.20
N PRO A 947 2.01 15.83 -38.70
CA PRO A 947 1.91 16.11 -37.29
C PRO A 947 1.42 14.91 -36.45
N ILE A 948 0.31 14.28 -36.88
CA ILE A 948 -0.28 13.13 -36.15
C ILE A 948 0.71 11.96 -36.07
N LEU A 949 1.35 11.57 -37.16
CA LEU A 949 2.32 10.48 -37.15
C LEU A 949 3.56 10.82 -36.32
N MET A 950 4.02 12.08 -36.38
CA MET A 950 5.20 12.53 -35.60
C MET A 950 4.92 12.51 -34.09
N THR A 951 3.76 13.05 -33.68
CA THR A 951 3.38 13.08 -32.27
C THR A 951 3.05 11.69 -31.74
N THR A 952 2.37 10.84 -32.53
CA THR A 952 2.15 9.44 -32.17
C THR A 952 3.48 8.69 -32.03
N ALA A 953 4.39 8.83 -32.97
CA ALA A 953 5.70 8.17 -32.89
C ALA A 953 6.49 8.67 -31.67
N ALA A 954 6.49 9.98 -31.41
CA ALA A 954 7.15 10.54 -30.23
C ALA A 954 6.56 9.98 -28.93
N MET A 955 5.23 9.87 -28.83
CA MET A 955 4.55 9.30 -27.66
C MET A 955 4.77 7.80 -27.52
N VAL A 956 4.50 7.03 -28.57
CA VAL A 956 4.62 5.56 -28.53
C VAL A 956 6.05 5.14 -28.24
N LEU A 957 7.05 5.73 -28.94
CA LEU A 957 8.45 5.43 -28.69
C LEU A 957 8.95 6.05 -27.38
N GLY A 958 8.41 7.17 -26.95
CA GLY A 958 8.71 7.80 -25.66
C GLY A 958 8.29 6.98 -24.45
N VAL A 959 7.25 6.14 -24.57
CA VAL A 959 6.82 5.24 -23.50
C VAL A 959 7.48 3.85 -23.55
N VAL A 960 8.27 3.53 -24.58
CA VAL A 960 9.00 2.25 -24.68
C VAL A 960 9.85 1.97 -23.44
N PRO A 961 10.62 2.93 -22.88
CA PRO A 961 11.36 2.69 -21.64
C PRO A 961 10.47 2.28 -20.45
N LEU A 962 9.22 2.71 -20.40
CA LEU A 962 8.24 2.24 -19.40
C LEU A 962 7.85 0.78 -19.66
N VAL A 963 7.58 0.41 -20.92
CA VAL A 963 7.15 -0.95 -21.29
C VAL A 963 8.21 -2.00 -20.98
N ILE A 964 9.49 -1.66 -21.17
CA ILE A 964 10.62 -2.56 -20.92
C ILE A 964 11.29 -2.34 -19.57
N ALA A 965 10.70 -1.51 -18.69
CA ALA A 965 11.27 -1.22 -17.38
C ALA A 965 11.49 -2.51 -16.57
N SER A 966 12.58 -2.58 -15.84
CA SER A 966 12.92 -3.67 -14.92
C SER A 966 13.37 -3.12 -13.58
N GLY A 967 13.50 -3.98 -12.57
CA GLY A 967 13.95 -3.59 -11.24
C GLY A 967 12.83 -2.97 -10.38
N ALA A 968 13.22 -2.16 -9.42
CA ALA A 968 12.31 -1.56 -8.45
C ALA A 968 11.25 -0.66 -9.11
N GLY A 969 9.98 -0.85 -8.74
CA GLY A 969 8.86 -0.07 -9.26
C GLY A 969 8.55 -0.30 -10.75
N ALA A 970 8.96 -1.43 -11.31
CA ALA A 970 8.78 -1.72 -12.74
C ALA A 970 7.36 -2.14 -13.10
N ALA A 971 6.65 -2.85 -12.23
CA ALA A 971 5.37 -3.48 -12.57
C ALA A 971 4.28 -2.45 -12.91
N GLY A 972 4.13 -1.42 -12.10
CA GLY A 972 3.20 -0.32 -12.38
C GLY A 972 3.57 0.48 -13.63
N ARG A 973 4.88 0.72 -13.87
CA ARG A 973 5.39 1.37 -15.09
C ARG A 973 5.08 0.56 -16.33
N ASN A 974 5.34 -0.75 -16.32
CA ASN A 974 5.07 -1.66 -17.42
C ASN A 974 3.58 -1.73 -17.74
N ALA A 975 2.73 -1.85 -16.73
CA ALA A 975 1.28 -1.93 -16.88
C ALA A 975 0.72 -0.67 -17.57
N MET A 976 1.07 0.52 -17.10
CA MET A 976 0.63 1.78 -17.70
C MET A 976 1.28 2.03 -19.07
N GLY A 977 2.59 1.77 -19.18
CA GLY A 977 3.32 1.94 -20.46
C GLY A 977 2.74 1.08 -21.57
N LEU A 978 2.41 -0.19 -21.29
CA LEU A 978 1.81 -1.12 -22.25
C LEU A 978 0.45 -0.61 -22.77
N VAL A 979 -0.41 -0.15 -21.88
CA VAL A 979 -1.74 0.40 -22.25
C VAL A 979 -1.60 1.59 -23.21
N ILE A 980 -0.69 2.50 -22.90
CA ILE A 980 -0.47 3.70 -23.72
C ILE A 980 0.18 3.33 -25.05
N PHE A 981 1.21 2.49 -25.02
CA PHE A 981 1.91 2.02 -26.20
C PHE A 981 0.97 1.35 -27.22
N THR A 982 0.19 0.37 -26.74
CA THR A 982 -0.69 -0.42 -27.60
C THR A 982 -1.95 0.36 -27.99
N GLY A 983 -2.55 1.06 -27.05
CA GLY A 983 -3.76 1.85 -27.28
C GLY A 983 -3.51 3.02 -28.23
N MET A 984 -2.39 3.75 -28.09
CA MET A 984 -2.01 4.82 -29.02
C MET A 984 -1.67 4.28 -30.40
N SER A 985 -0.91 3.20 -30.51
CA SER A 985 -0.52 2.63 -31.81
C SER A 985 -1.73 2.19 -32.60
N ILE A 986 -2.62 1.40 -32.00
CA ILE A 986 -3.83 0.89 -32.64
C ILE A 986 -4.88 2.00 -32.80
N GLY A 987 -5.08 2.82 -31.77
CA GLY A 987 -6.01 3.94 -31.77
C GLY A 987 -5.72 4.95 -32.88
N THR A 988 -4.46 5.33 -33.08
CA THR A 988 -4.07 6.25 -34.15
C THR A 988 -4.30 5.66 -35.52
N LEU A 989 -3.97 4.36 -35.72
CA LEU A 989 -4.22 3.68 -36.97
C LEU A 989 -5.70 3.75 -37.37
N PHE A 990 -6.59 3.45 -36.42
CA PHE A 990 -8.03 3.54 -36.67
C PHE A 990 -8.52 4.99 -36.79
N THR A 991 -8.04 5.91 -35.97
CA THR A 991 -8.43 7.32 -35.97
C THR A 991 -8.20 7.96 -37.34
N LEU A 992 -7.08 7.67 -38.01
CA LEU A 992 -6.76 8.21 -39.33
C LEU A 992 -7.78 7.85 -40.44
N PHE A 993 -8.54 6.78 -40.29
CA PHE A 993 -9.54 6.33 -41.27
C PHE A 993 -10.97 6.49 -40.77
N VAL A 994 -11.25 6.18 -39.54
CA VAL A 994 -12.61 6.16 -38.98
C VAL A 994 -13.11 7.55 -38.67
N VAL A 995 -12.27 8.46 -38.14
CA VAL A 995 -12.70 9.85 -37.88
C VAL A 995 -13.13 10.56 -39.18
N PRO A 996 -12.38 10.51 -40.31
CA PRO A 996 -12.84 11.04 -41.56
C PRO A 996 -14.15 10.41 -42.09
N ALA A 997 -14.30 9.08 -41.95
CA ALA A 997 -15.53 8.40 -42.35
C ALA A 997 -16.75 8.83 -41.50
N MET A 998 -16.56 8.96 -40.17
CA MET A 998 -17.58 9.44 -39.23
C MET A 998 -17.90 10.91 -39.44
N TYR A 999 -16.92 11.72 -39.86
CA TYR A 999 -17.13 13.11 -40.22
C TYR A 999 -18.08 13.22 -41.44
N MET A 1000 -17.92 12.38 -42.47
CA MET A 1000 -18.84 12.29 -43.59
C MET A 1000 -20.26 11.97 -43.14
N PHE A 1001 -20.44 11.09 -42.16
CA PHE A 1001 -21.76 10.66 -41.70
C PHE A 1001 -22.44 11.69 -40.77
N LEU A 1002 -21.73 12.21 -39.73
CA LEU A 1002 -22.34 12.98 -38.64
C LEU A 1002 -22.12 14.49 -38.71
N ALA A 1003 -20.99 14.99 -39.29
CA ALA A 1003 -20.66 16.40 -39.23
C ALA A 1003 -21.65 17.27 -40.02
N ALA A 1004 -21.83 18.50 -39.56
CA ALA A 1004 -22.71 19.48 -40.24
C ALA A 1004 -22.09 19.91 -41.57
N ASP A 1005 -22.96 20.26 -42.52
CA ASP A 1005 -22.55 20.89 -43.78
C ASP A 1005 -22.57 22.39 -43.56
N HIS A 1006 -21.41 22.99 -43.38
CA HIS A 1006 -21.27 24.43 -43.11
C HIS A 1006 -21.45 25.29 -44.36
N GLN A 1007 -21.43 24.72 -45.57
CA GLN A 1007 -21.74 25.47 -46.81
C GLN A 1007 -23.21 25.89 -46.90
N ARG A 1008 -24.14 25.08 -46.35
CA ARG A 1008 -25.59 25.42 -46.41
C ARG A 1008 -25.96 26.61 -45.53
N HIS A 1009 -25.19 26.93 -44.50
CA HIS A 1009 -25.43 28.11 -43.66
C HIS A 1009 -24.81 29.40 -44.21
N ALA A 1010 -23.78 29.33 -45.05
CA ALA A 1010 -23.18 30.48 -45.69
C ALA A 1010 -24.01 30.99 -46.91
N GLN A 1011 -24.96 30.18 -47.41
CA GLN A 1011 -25.79 30.50 -48.55
C GLN A 1011 -27.27 30.85 -48.23
N ALA A 1012 -27.65 30.95 -46.97
CA ALA A 1012 -28.92 31.46 -46.53
C ALA A 1012 -28.90 33.01 -46.69
N PRO A 1013 -29.62 33.61 -47.62
CA PRO A 1013 -29.62 35.05 -47.73
C PRO A 1013 -30.29 35.67 -46.52
N GLU A 1014 -29.74 36.77 -46.03
CA GLU A 1014 -30.42 37.72 -45.13
C GLU A 1014 -31.73 38.22 -45.89
N ALA A 1015 -32.76 37.41 -45.84
CA ALA A 1015 -34.07 37.77 -46.26
C ALA A 1015 -34.85 38.26 -45.04
N GLY A 1016 -34.78 39.56 -44.78
CA GLY A 1016 -35.74 40.16 -43.86
C GLY A 1016 -35.44 41.51 -43.25
N GLU A 1017 -34.93 42.47 -44.02
CA GLU A 1017 -35.08 43.89 -43.64
C GLU A 1017 -35.32 44.73 -44.85
N ALA A 1018 -36.47 44.52 -45.49
CA ALA A 1018 -37.05 45.48 -46.42
C ALA A 1018 -38.61 45.43 -46.38
N GLY A 1019 -39.16 46.23 -45.49
CA GLY A 1019 -40.59 46.33 -45.46
C GLY A 1019 -41.26 46.86 -44.21
N GLN A 1020 -40.92 48.10 -43.84
CA GLN A 1020 -41.89 48.97 -43.11
C GLN A 1020 -41.35 50.39 -43.18
N ALA A 1021 -41.71 51.01 -44.34
CA ALA A 1021 -41.88 52.47 -44.50
C ALA A 1021 -43.10 52.64 -45.39
N GLY A 1022 -44.27 52.98 -44.79
CA GLY A 1022 -45.47 53.24 -45.31
C GLY A 1022 -46.53 53.49 -44.27
#